data_2bf0f5685e087eb1b8b65b13a762d5ff
#
_entry.id   2bf0f5685e087eb1b8b65b13a762d5ff
#
_cell.length_a   1.000
_cell.length_b   1.000
_cell.length_c   1.000
_cell.angle_alpha   90.00
_cell.angle_beta   90.00
_cell.angle_gamma   90.00
#
_symmetry.space_group_name_H-M   'P 1'
#
loop_
_entity.id
_entity.type
_entity.pdbx_description
1 polymer ?
#
loop_
_entity_poly.entity_id
_entity_poly.type
_entity_poly.pdbx_seq_one_letter_code
_entity_poly.pdbx_strand_id
1 'polypeptide(L)'
;MDEHIFDKIHEVDMQKTMESYYIDYAMSVIASRALPDVRDGLKPVQRRILYSMIELNNGPDKPHRKCARIVGDTMGKYHPHGDSSIYEALVKLAQDFNTRYPLVDGHGNFGSVDGDGAAAMGYTEARLSKISMEMTADINKNTVDFVPNFDETEKEPTVLPSRYPNLLVNGTSGIAVGMATNIPPHNLREVIAAVVKIIDNKIEKDADTTIEEILEIIKGPDFPTGGTIIGKMGIEEAYRTGRAKIKVRAVTDIEPMQNGKNRIVVTELPYMVNKARLIEKIAELARDKKIDGITDLRDESDRQGMRICIELRRDVNPNIILNQLYKHTQLQDTFGVIMLALVDNQPKILNILDMLKYYLLHQEDVVTRRTKYDLNKAEERAHILEGLMVALDNIDRVISIIRDSQNVQVAKESLMAEFALSDAQSQAIVDMRLRALTGLEREKLEAELKDLLAKIAEYKEILADKKKLLGVIKQEISLIADKYGDDRRTSIGFDEYDLSMEDLIPDEPVVIARTTLGYIKRMTPDNFKSQNRGGKGIKGMQTLDEDYIQDLFMTTSHHILTFFTNTGRAYKLKAYEIPESGRTSRGTAIINLLQLQPGEKIAAVIPIDVKQIADKDNMFMATRKGIVKKTPIKEFANIRKTGIQAIGMRDDDELIEVKLTDSDCDIILVTKLGQCIRFKETDVRPTGRSAMGVIGMNLLDEDEVVGMQLDKQGDSLLIVSENGLGKRTDINEFVVQHRGGKGVKCYKINEKTGNVVGVKAVDDTREVMLITTDGIIIQIKCDDISNLGRITSGVKLINLDDGVKVATIAKVRKKPVDENDKDADGFEEESQEKSAVVSEADSQPEGEKEPESEIDASIDELLERAEKDKNE
;
A
#
# COMPACT_ATOMS: atom_id res chain seq x y z
N MET A 1 23.41 -58.38 56.61
CA MET A 1 22.31 -58.25 55.67
C MET A 1 22.61 -57.00 54.85
N ASP A 2 23.29 -57.19 53.75
CA ASP A 2 23.64 -56.14 52.84
C ASP A 2 22.45 -55.88 51.87
N GLU A 3 21.70 -54.86 52.17
CA GLU A 3 20.77 -54.39 51.23
C GLU A 3 21.53 -53.65 50.06
N HIS A 4 21.79 -54.38 49.01
CA HIS A 4 22.23 -53.78 47.73
C HIS A 4 21.12 -52.92 47.21
N ILE A 5 21.17 -51.59 47.43
CA ILE A 5 20.50 -50.62 46.73
C ILE A 5 21.12 -50.64 45.34
N PHE A 6 20.51 -51.40 44.41
CA PHE A 6 20.80 -51.32 42.97
C PHE A 6 20.17 -50.06 42.44
N ASP A 7 20.95 -48.98 42.39
CA ASP A 7 20.66 -47.90 41.49
C ASP A 7 20.62 -48.46 40.07
N LYS A 8 19.43 -48.63 39.54
CA LYS A 8 19.24 -49.02 38.13
C LYS A 8 19.70 -47.85 37.26
N ILE A 9 20.97 -47.89 36.79
CA ILE A 9 21.46 -46.97 35.77
C ILE A 9 20.77 -47.38 34.48
N HIS A 10 19.88 -46.50 34.00
CA HIS A 10 19.29 -46.62 32.68
C HIS A 10 20.14 -45.82 31.68
N GLU A 11 20.70 -46.50 30.70
CA GLU A 11 21.31 -45.82 29.55
C GLU A 11 20.23 -45.20 28.71
N VAL A 12 20.30 -43.89 28.55
CA VAL A 12 19.35 -43.10 27.76
C VAL A 12 20.09 -42.45 26.59
N ASP A 13 19.61 -42.70 25.36
CA ASP A 13 20.11 -42.01 24.19
C ASP A 13 19.72 -40.54 24.27
N MET A 14 20.75 -39.70 24.54
CA MET A 14 20.55 -38.26 24.71
C MET A 14 19.88 -37.58 23.50
N GLN A 15 20.24 -37.99 22.28
CA GLN A 15 19.67 -37.43 21.09
C GLN A 15 18.15 -37.72 20.98
N LYS A 16 17.77 -38.98 21.10
CA LYS A 16 16.35 -39.40 21.03
C LYS A 16 15.51 -38.81 22.16
N THR A 17 16.11 -38.73 23.36
CA THR A 17 15.41 -38.13 24.52
C THR A 17 15.19 -36.63 24.31
N MET A 18 16.21 -35.91 23.83
CA MET A 18 16.10 -34.49 23.53
C MET A 18 15.10 -34.24 22.37
N GLU A 19 15.13 -35.05 21.32
CA GLU A 19 14.15 -34.95 20.20
C GLU A 19 12.72 -35.17 20.72
N SER A 20 12.49 -36.19 21.56
CA SER A 20 11.14 -36.45 22.11
C SER A 20 10.69 -35.31 23.01
N TYR A 21 11.48 -34.85 23.95
CA TYR A 21 11.12 -33.74 24.84
C TYR A 21 10.93 -32.41 24.10
N TYR A 22 11.71 -32.17 23.02
CA TYR A 22 11.54 -30.98 22.21
C TYR A 22 10.22 -31.02 21.41
N ILE A 23 9.84 -32.18 20.88
CA ILE A 23 8.56 -32.38 20.23
C ILE A 23 7.41 -32.16 21.21
N ASP A 24 7.47 -32.75 22.42
CA ASP A 24 6.45 -32.57 23.45
C ASP A 24 6.32 -31.10 23.88
N TYR A 25 7.44 -30.40 24.06
CA TYR A 25 7.45 -28.98 24.33
C TYR A 25 6.86 -28.17 23.19
N ALA A 26 7.26 -28.45 21.93
CA ALA A 26 6.74 -27.78 20.75
C ALA A 26 5.23 -27.96 20.61
N MET A 27 4.74 -29.21 20.81
CA MET A 27 3.29 -29.49 20.76
C MET A 27 2.53 -28.74 21.86
N SER A 28 3.07 -28.69 23.08
CA SER A 28 2.49 -27.92 24.18
C SER A 28 2.42 -26.42 23.87
N VAL A 29 3.50 -25.83 23.31
CA VAL A 29 3.53 -24.41 22.94
C VAL A 29 2.55 -24.11 21.82
N ILE A 30 2.42 -24.99 20.84
CA ILE A 30 1.51 -24.83 19.70
C ILE A 30 0.05 -24.93 20.16
N ALA A 31 -0.32 -26.03 20.83
CA ALA A 31 -1.71 -26.31 21.15
C ALA A 31 -2.22 -25.56 22.39
N SER A 32 -1.34 -25.26 23.38
CA SER A 32 -1.80 -24.81 24.71
C SER A 32 -1.24 -23.44 25.15
N ARG A 33 -0.55 -22.68 24.27
CA ARG A 33 0.05 -21.41 24.70
C ARG A 33 -0.04 -20.29 23.68
N ALA A 34 0.52 -20.48 22.46
CA ALA A 34 0.83 -19.38 21.56
C ALA A 34 -0.25 -19.08 20.51
N LEU A 35 -1.00 -20.09 20.09
CA LEU A 35 -1.96 -19.96 18.99
C LEU A 35 -3.40 -19.83 19.49
N PRO A 36 -4.25 -19.06 18.79
CA PRO A 36 -5.66 -18.92 19.10
C PRO A 36 -6.47 -20.10 18.57
N ASP A 37 -7.58 -20.42 19.22
CA ASP A 37 -8.62 -21.30 18.64
C ASP A 37 -9.44 -20.52 17.60
N VAL A 38 -9.74 -21.14 16.47
CA VAL A 38 -10.49 -20.49 15.37
C VAL A 38 -11.91 -20.07 15.77
N ARG A 39 -12.52 -20.78 16.74
CA ARG A 39 -13.90 -20.61 17.17
C ARG A 39 -14.12 -19.35 18.02
N ASP A 40 -13.26 -19.09 19.02
CA ASP A 40 -13.38 -17.94 19.92
C ASP A 40 -12.25 -16.91 19.78
N GLY A 41 -11.21 -17.21 19.00
CA GLY A 41 -10.10 -16.30 18.74
C GLY A 41 -9.18 -16.04 19.93
N LEU A 42 -9.26 -16.84 20.97
CA LEU A 42 -8.53 -16.63 22.21
C LEU A 42 -7.38 -17.65 22.38
N LYS A 43 -6.30 -17.16 22.96
CA LYS A 43 -5.27 -18.03 23.53
C LYS A 43 -5.76 -18.59 24.88
N PRO A 44 -5.22 -19.73 25.33
CA PRO A 44 -5.64 -20.34 26.60
C PRO A 44 -5.60 -19.38 27.79
N VAL A 45 -4.52 -18.60 27.96
CA VAL A 45 -4.40 -17.62 29.04
C VAL A 45 -5.51 -16.56 28.99
N GLN A 46 -5.85 -16.05 27.81
CA GLN A 46 -6.90 -15.05 27.63
C GLN A 46 -8.28 -15.62 27.99
N ARG A 47 -8.57 -16.84 27.52
CA ARG A 47 -9.82 -17.55 27.83
C ARG A 47 -9.97 -17.77 29.32
N ARG A 48 -8.91 -18.21 30.00
CA ARG A 48 -8.89 -18.45 31.45
C ARG A 48 -9.08 -17.17 32.25
N ILE A 49 -8.50 -16.03 31.81
CA ILE A 49 -8.71 -14.73 32.45
C ILE A 49 -10.19 -14.32 32.36
N LEU A 50 -10.79 -14.38 31.18
CA LEU A 50 -12.21 -13.99 31.00
C LEU A 50 -13.12 -14.92 31.79
N TYR A 51 -12.85 -16.23 31.82
CA TYR A 51 -13.64 -17.19 32.58
C TYR A 51 -13.51 -16.96 34.10
N SER A 52 -12.30 -16.73 34.61
CA SER A 52 -12.09 -16.36 36.04
C SER A 52 -12.84 -15.09 36.43
N MET A 53 -12.85 -14.07 35.53
CA MET A 53 -13.60 -12.83 35.79
C MET A 53 -15.10 -13.05 35.87
N ILE A 54 -15.65 -14.03 35.13
CA ILE A 54 -17.09 -14.41 35.21
C ILE A 54 -17.38 -15.12 36.53
N GLU A 55 -16.56 -16.10 36.90
CA GLU A 55 -16.70 -16.82 38.18
C GLU A 55 -16.62 -15.87 39.39
N LEU A 56 -15.77 -14.84 39.28
CA LEU A 56 -15.69 -13.76 40.24
C LEU A 56 -16.90 -12.82 40.22
N ASN A 57 -17.88 -13.02 39.33
CA ASN A 57 -19.01 -12.10 39.12
C ASN A 57 -18.55 -10.65 38.92
N ASN A 58 -17.51 -10.45 38.02
CA ASN A 58 -16.88 -9.17 37.75
C ASN A 58 -17.36 -8.57 36.42
N GLY A 59 -18.66 -8.46 36.26
CA GLY A 59 -19.35 -7.93 35.08
C GLY A 59 -19.24 -6.41 34.92
N PRO A 60 -19.71 -5.85 33.79
CA PRO A 60 -19.61 -4.41 33.48
C PRO A 60 -20.49 -3.54 34.36
N ASP A 61 -21.48 -4.13 35.03
CA ASP A 61 -22.40 -3.50 36.00
C ASP A 61 -21.88 -3.50 37.44
N LYS A 62 -20.72 -4.15 37.66
CA LYS A 62 -20.09 -4.26 38.98
C LYS A 62 -18.94 -3.30 39.14
N PRO A 63 -18.54 -2.96 40.39
CA PRO A 63 -17.30 -2.20 40.62
C PRO A 63 -16.08 -2.91 40.07
N HIS A 64 -15.08 -2.14 39.65
CA HIS A 64 -13.77 -2.67 39.25
C HIS A 64 -13.14 -3.42 40.43
N ARG A 65 -12.43 -4.50 40.15
CA ARG A 65 -11.64 -5.26 41.10
C ARG A 65 -10.15 -5.07 40.87
N LYS A 66 -9.34 -5.13 41.89
CA LYS A 66 -7.86 -5.12 41.78
C LYS A 66 -7.40 -6.19 40.82
N CYS A 67 -6.54 -5.84 39.87
CA CYS A 67 -5.97 -6.80 38.92
C CYS A 67 -5.25 -7.95 39.62
N ALA A 68 -4.57 -7.67 40.76
CA ALA A 68 -3.97 -8.70 41.59
C ALA A 68 -4.93 -9.79 42.05
N ARG A 69 -6.20 -9.45 42.30
CA ARG A 69 -7.24 -10.44 42.66
C ARG A 69 -7.58 -11.32 41.46
N ILE A 70 -7.75 -10.72 40.28
CA ILE A 70 -8.09 -11.45 39.04
C ILE A 70 -6.94 -12.39 38.65
N VAL A 71 -5.70 -11.88 38.68
CA VAL A 71 -4.49 -12.65 38.38
C VAL A 71 -4.32 -13.81 39.37
N GLY A 72 -4.50 -13.56 40.68
CA GLY A 72 -4.40 -14.59 41.70
C GLY A 72 -5.42 -15.71 41.56
N ASP A 73 -6.68 -15.37 41.25
CA ASP A 73 -7.74 -16.35 41.00
C ASP A 73 -7.49 -17.17 39.72
N THR A 74 -7.09 -16.49 38.63
CA THR A 74 -6.71 -17.17 37.37
C THR A 74 -5.53 -18.11 37.54
N MET A 75 -4.50 -17.68 38.23
CA MET A 75 -3.30 -18.46 38.48
C MET A 75 -3.57 -19.68 39.39
N GLY A 76 -4.34 -19.46 40.45
CA GLY A 76 -4.62 -20.51 41.43
C GLY A 76 -5.56 -21.60 40.94
N LYS A 77 -6.50 -21.26 40.02
CA LYS A 77 -7.51 -22.22 39.57
C LYS A 77 -7.26 -22.78 38.16
N TYR A 78 -6.71 -21.99 37.23
CA TYR A 78 -6.75 -22.37 35.82
C TYR A 78 -5.40 -22.31 35.10
N HIS A 79 -4.50 -21.39 35.48
CA HIS A 79 -3.28 -21.15 34.70
C HIS A 79 -2.02 -21.22 35.55
N PRO A 80 -1.36 -22.40 35.65
CA PRO A 80 -0.24 -22.63 36.54
C PRO A 80 1.09 -22.05 35.99
N HIS A 81 1.13 -20.75 35.76
CA HIS A 81 2.28 -20.00 35.25
C HIS A 81 2.47 -18.69 36.03
N GLY A 82 3.57 -17.99 35.77
CA GLY A 82 3.90 -16.76 36.49
C GLY A 82 2.83 -15.66 36.39
N ASP A 83 2.59 -14.97 37.48
CA ASP A 83 1.65 -13.88 37.65
C ASP A 83 1.86 -12.74 36.63
N SER A 84 3.13 -12.41 36.34
CA SER A 84 3.49 -11.38 35.37
C SER A 84 2.94 -11.69 33.96
N SER A 85 3.00 -12.95 33.51
CA SER A 85 2.52 -13.35 32.19
C SER A 85 0.99 -13.26 32.10
N ILE A 86 0.29 -13.58 33.18
CA ILE A 86 -1.18 -13.44 33.27
C ILE A 86 -1.57 -11.97 33.31
N TYR A 87 -0.84 -11.16 34.09
CA TYR A 87 -1.11 -9.72 34.16
C TYR A 87 -0.86 -9.02 32.84
N GLU A 88 0.23 -9.30 32.12
CA GLU A 88 0.50 -8.75 30.79
C GLU A 88 -0.59 -9.12 29.76
N ALA A 89 -1.11 -10.35 29.83
CA ALA A 89 -2.22 -10.77 28.98
C ALA A 89 -3.51 -10.00 29.30
N LEU A 90 -3.81 -9.81 30.61
CA LEU A 90 -4.95 -8.99 31.07
C LEU A 90 -4.82 -7.55 30.60
N VAL A 91 -3.62 -6.96 30.74
CA VAL A 91 -3.31 -5.59 30.30
C VAL A 91 -3.60 -5.40 28.81
N LYS A 92 -3.11 -6.33 27.97
CA LYS A 92 -3.33 -6.26 26.51
C LYS A 92 -4.81 -6.30 26.12
N LEU A 93 -5.63 -7.06 26.86
CA LEU A 93 -7.09 -7.11 26.62
C LEU A 93 -7.81 -5.80 26.99
N ALA A 94 -7.17 -4.94 27.81
CA ALA A 94 -7.71 -3.65 28.23
C ALA A 94 -7.19 -2.46 27.43
N GLN A 95 -6.09 -2.61 26.68
CA GLN A 95 -5.45 -1.53 25.91
C GLN A 95 -6.22 -1.27 24.61
N ASP A 96 -6.76 -0.07 24.44
CA ASP A 96 -7.54 0.37 23.28
C ASP A 96 -6.70 0.61 22.02
N PHE A 97 -5.38 0.76 22.17
CA PHE A 97 -4.41 0.85 21.08
C PHE A 97 -3.85 -0.51 20.63
N ASN A 98 -4.08 -1.59 21.41
CA ASN A 98 -3.70 -2.96 21.06
C ASN A 98 -4.88 -3.81 20.59
N THR A 99 -6.05 -3.62 21.20
CA THR A 99 -7.25 -4.42 20.96
C THR A 99 -8.34 -3.54 20.35
N ARG A 100 -8.83 -3.91 19.17
CA ARG A 100 -9.81 -3.08 18.43
C ARG A 100 -11.13 -2.90 19.18
N TYR A 101 -11.60 -3.97 19.87
CA TYR A 101 -12.73 -3.99 20.77
C TYR A 101 -12.28 -4.59 22.11
N PRO A 102 -11.83 -3.78 23.08
CA PRO A 102 -11.29 -4.25 24.36
C PRO A 102 -12.27 -5.14 25.10
N LEU A 103 -11.77 -6.31 25.57
CA LEU A 103 -12.54 -7.28 26.33
C LEU A 103 -12.54 -7.00 27.83
N VAL A 104 -11.62 -6.18 28.30
CA VAL A 104 -11.46 -5.78 29.69
C VAL A 104 -11.59 -4.26 29.78
N ASP A 105 -12.38 -3.79 30.74
CA ASP A 105 -12.51 -2.39 31.12
C ASP A 105 -11.54 -2.12 32.28
N GLY A 106 -10.43 -1.44 31.96
CA GLY A 106 -9.35 -1.12 32.89
C GLY A 106 -9.52 0.23 33.57
N HIS A 107 -9.17 0.32 34.85
CA HIS A 107 -9.09 1.58 35.59
C HIS A 107 -7.71 1.73 36.24
N GLY A 108 -7.04 2.83 35.92
CA GLY A 108 -5.65 3.11 36.29
C GLY A 108 -4.73 3.23 35.08
N ASN A 109 -3.43 3.06 35.27
CA ASN A 109 -2.43 3.11 34.20
C ASN A 109 -2.20 1.70 33.61
N PHE A 110 -2.69 1.48 32.41
CA PHE A 110 -2.49 0.26 31.63
C PHE A 110 -1.42 0.40 30.54
N GLY A 111 -0.55 1.41 30.62
CA GLY A 111 0.48 1.69 29.62
C GLY A 111 0.00 2.67 28.55
N SER A 112 0.88 3.00 27.62
CA SER A 112 0.63 3.96 26.54
C SER A 112 1.25 3.52 25.21
N VAL A 113 0.92 4.24 24.13
CA VAL A 113 1.53 4.07 22.78
C VAL A 113 3.04 4.38 22.78
N ASP A 114 3.53 5.09 23.80
CA ASP A 114 4.95 5.38 23.99
C ASP A 114 5.76 4.16 24.47
N GLY A 115 5.06 3.06 24.77
CA GLY A 115 5.69 1.83 25.25
C GLY A 115 5.91 1.78 26.75
N ASP A 116 5.30 2.70 27.48
CA ASP A 116 5.26 2.65 28.95
C ASP A 116 4.53 1.39 29.39
N GLY A 117 5.08 0.70 30.37
CA GLY A 117 4.45 -0.45 30.97
C GLY A 117 3.23 -0.07 31.81
N ALA A 118 2.33 -1.02 32.03
CA ALA A 118 1.26 -0.85 32.99
C ALA A 118 1.82 -0.70 34.40
N ALA A 119 1.12 0.04 35.28
CA ALA A 119 1.44 0.09 36.70
C ALA A 119 1.30 -1.32 37.32
N ALA A 120 1.98 -1.58 38.43
CA ALA A 120 1.91 -2.87 39.12
C ALA A 120 0.45 -3.26 39.44
N MET A 121 0.12 -4.56 39.36
CA MET A 121 -1.24 -5.10 39.45
C MET A 121 -2.00 -4.78 40.76
N GLY A 122 -1.27 -4.34 41.77
CA GLY A 122 -1.87 -3.85 43.02
C GLY A 122 -2.48 -2.45 42.94
N TYR A 123 -2.08 -1.66 41.93
CA TYR A 123 -2.61 -0.30 41.71
C TYR A 123 -3.68 -0.21 40.62
N THR A 124 -3.69 -1.17 39.70
CA THR A 124 -4.67 -1.23 38.61
C THR A 124 -5.89 -2.02 39.00
N GLU A 125 -7.03 -1.67 38.41
CA GLU A 125 -8.33 -2.35 38.60
C GLU A 125 -8.93 -2.68 37.26
N ALA A 126 -9.73 -3.76 37.19
CA ALA A 126 -10.35 -4.21 35.96
C ALA A 126 -11.72 -4.85 36.21
N ARG A 127 -12.53 -4.85 35.19
CA ARG A 127 -13.81 -5.61 35.08
C ARG A 127 -14.02 -6.02 33.62
N LEU A 128 -14.96 -6.93 33.38
CA LEU A 128 -15.35 -7.28 32.01
C LEU A 128 -15.97 -6.06 31.30
N SER A 129 -15.64 -5.87 30.04
CA SER A 129 -16.29 -4.88 29.19
C SER A 129 -17.71 -5.35 28.79
N LYS A 130 -18.55 -4.45 28.26
CA LYS A 130 -19.89 -4.83 27.82
C LYS A 130 -19.87 -5.86 26.68
N ILE A 131 -18.93 -5.74 25.72
CA ILE A 131 -18.84 -6.67 24.59
C ILE A 131 -18.33 -8.06 25.01
N SER A 132 -17.51 -8.15 26.07
CA SER A 132 -17.03 -9.44 26.57
C SER A 132 -18.12 -10.32 27.15
N MET A 133 -19.25 -9.74 27.56
CA MET A 133 -20.43 -10.52 27.97
C MET A 133 -21.02 -11.34 26.82
N GLU A 134 -20.87 -10.85 25.57
CA GLU A 134 -21.28 -11.60 24.38
C GLU A 134 -20.34 -12.79 24.06
N MET A 135 -19.06 -12.72 24.50
CA MET A 135 -18.12 -13.86 24.40
C MET A 135 -18.53 -15.04 25.29
N THR A 136 -19.18 -14.77 26.41
CA THR A 136 -19.44 -15.73 27.50
C THR A 136 -20.94 -15.99 27.73
N ALA A 137 -21.78 -15.41 26.89
CA ALA A 137 -23.21 -15.53 26.98
C ALA A 137 -23.65 -17.01 26.92
N ASP A 138 -24.56 -17.39 27.79
CA ASP A 138 -25.11 -18.74 27.88
C ASP A 138 -24.09 -19.86 28.18
N ILE A 139 -22.91 -19.58 28.72
CA ILE A 139 -21.91 -20.58 29.07
C ILE A 139 -22.41 -21.62 30.05
N ASN A 140 -23.36 -21.24 30.94
CA ASN A 140 -23.99 -22.10 31.94
C ASN A 140 -25.10 -23.01 31.36
N LYS A 141 -25.38 -22.92 30.05
CA LYS A 141 -26.40 -23.72 29.38
C LYS A 141 -25.83 -24.89 28.58
N ASN A 142 -24.71 -25.43 29.00
CA ASN A 142 -24.02 -26.55 28.34
C ASN A 142 -23.69 -26.28 26.84
N THR A 143 -23.37 -25.02 26.49
CA THR A 143 -23.11 -24.58 25.11
C THR A 143 -21.74 -24.99 24.62
N VAL A 144 -20.80 -25.22 25.53
CA VAL A 144 -19.40 -25.60 25.25
C VAL A 144 -18.97 -26.74 26.19
N ASP A 145 -17.90 -27.43 25.81
CA ASP A 145 -17.35 -28.51 26.62
C ASP A 145 -16.42 -27.96 27.70
N PHE A 146 -16.44 -28.62 28.87
CA PHE A 146 -15.58 -28.35 30.00
C PHE A 146 -14.63 -29.50 30.24
N VAL A 147 -13.41 -29.19 30.58
CA VAL A 147 -12.36 -30.15 30.95
C VAL A 147 -11.86 -29.86 32.37
N PRO A 148 -11.33 -30.84 33.07
CA PRO A 148 -10.65 -30.61 34.34
C PRO A 148 -9.49 -29.61 34.12
N ASN A 149 -9.25 -28.79 35.16
CA ASN A 149 -8.06 -27.94 35.22
C ASN A 149 -6.80 -28.79 35.50
N PHE A 150 -5.63 -28.14 35.70
CA PHE A 150 -4.33 -28.80 35.87
C PHE A 150 -4.22 -29.70 37.10
N ASP A 151 -4.99 -29.50 38.19
CA ASP A 151 -5.04 -30.25 39.42
C ASP A 151 -6.34 -31.03 39.63
N GLU A 152 -7.22 -31.05 38.66
CA GLU A 152 -8.52 -31.74 38.65
C GLU A 152 -9.52 -31.25 39.71
N THR A 153 -9.25 -30.11 40.35
CA THR A 153 -10.14 -29.55 41.37
C THR A 153 -11.29 -28.70 40.82
N GLU A 154 -11.05 -28.09 39.67
CA GLU A 154 -12.03 -27.21 38.99
C GLU A 154 -12.21 -27.62 37.51
N LYS A 155 -13.16 -27.03 36.85
CA LYS A 155 -13.42 -27.23 35.44
C LYS A 155 -13.24 -25.93 34.67
N GLU A 156 -12.60 -25.99 33.50
CA GLU A 156 -12.44 -24.87 32.61
C GLU A 156 -13.05 -25.15 31.22
N PRO A 157 -13.58 -24.12 30.53
CA PRO A 157 -14.16 -24.30 29.20
C PRO A 157 -13.05 -24.50 28.17
N THR A 158 -13.24 -25.44 27.24
CA THR A 158 -12.32 -25.67 26.12
C THR A 158 -12.30 -24.50 25.13
N VAL A 159 -13.45 -23.83 24.99
CA VAL A 159 -13.68 -22.68 24.11
C VAL A 159 -14.82 -21.85 24.72
N LEU A 160 -14.91 -20.56 24.42
CA LEU A 160 -16.04 -19.73 24.81
C LEU A 160 -17.15 -19.77 23.75
N PRO A 161 -18.42 -19.51 24.10
CA PRO A 161 -19.55 -19.45 23.17
C PRO A 161 -19.34 -18.42 22.05
N SER A 162 -18.73 -17.29 22.34
CA SER A 162 -18.29 -16.25 21.38
C SER A 162 -19.34 -15.86 20.35
N ARG A 163 -20.38 -15.11 20.74
CA ARG A 163 -21.48 -14.70 19.86
C ARG A 163 -21.09 -13.81 18.67
N TYR A 164 -19.85 -13.38 18.57
CA TYR A 164 -19.29 -12.66 17.43
C TYR A 164 -17.92 -13.22 17.06
N PRO A 165 -17.46 -13.07 15.81
CA PRO A 165 -16.22 -13.69 15.31
C PRO A 165 -14.97 -12.95 15.81
N ASN A 166 -14.65 -13.12 17.11
CA ASN A 166 -13.62 -12.40 17.83
C ASN A 166 -12.21 -12.56 17.19
N LEU A 167 -11.90 -13.71 16.60
CA LEU A 167 -10.62 -13.94 15.93
C LEU A 167 -10.32 -12.90 14.86
N LEU A 168 -11.30 -12.59 14.01
CA LEU A 168 -11.15 -11.58 12.96
C LEU A 168 -11.35 -10.16 13.49
N VAL A 169 -12.29 -9.97 14.44
CA VAL A 169 -12.62 -8.65 14.98
C VAL A 169 -11.46 -8.05 15.77
N ASN A 170 -10.84 -8.78 16.67
CA ASN A 170 -9.72 -8.30 17.48
C ASN A 170 -8.35 -8.73 16.94
N GLY A 171 -8.31 -9.72 16.06
CA GLY A 171 -7.03 -10.26 15.60
C GLY A 171 -6.23 -10.90 16.72
N THR A 172 -5.02 -11.35 16.41
CA THR A 172 -4.08 -11.87 17.41
C THR A 172 -2.69 -12.01 16.81
N SER A 173 -1.65 -11.92 17.64
CA SER A 173 -0.28 -12.23 17.26
C SER A 173 0.31 -13.25 18.23
N GLY A 174 1.12 -14.17 17.74
CA GLY A 174 1.76 -15.19 18.59
C GLY A 174 2.91 -15.89 17.89
N ILE A 175 3.92 -16.26 18.68
CA ILE A 175 5.10 -16.98 18.20
C ILE A 175 5.11 -18.34 18.89
N ALA A 176 4.99 -19.40 18.10
CA ALA A 176 5.11 -20.78 18.52
C ALA A 176 6.43 -21.39 18.03
N VAL A 177 6.65 -22.67 18.28
CA VAL A 177 7.82 -23.38 17.77
C VAL A 177 7.63 -23.70 16.29
N GLY A 178 8.51 -23.17 15.45
CA GLY A 178 8.49 -23.40 14.00
C GLY A 178 7.39 -22.67 13.22
N MET A 179 6.51 -21.91 13.89
CA MET A 179 5.43 -21.17 13.25
C MET A 179 5.02 -19.94 14.03
N ALA A 180 4.39 -18.99 13.37
CA ALA A 180 3.85 -17.79 14.00
C ALA A 180 2.46 -17.47 13.43
N THR A 181 1.65 -16.79 14.22
CA THR A 181 0.38 -16.21 13.79
C THR A 181 0.43 -14.70 13.92
N ASN A 182 -0.16 -13.99 12.96
CA ASN A 182 -0.32 -12.55 13.00
C ASN A 182 -1.56 -12.16 12.20
N ILE A 183 -2.73 -12.26 12.85
CA ILE A 183 -4.03 -12.00 12.26
C ILE A 183 -4.40 -10.56 12.57
N PRO A 184 -4.63 -9.70 11.54
CA PRO A 184 -5.00 -8.32 11.77
C PRO A 184 -6.43 -8.20 12.31
N PRO A 185 -6.74 -7.16 13.09
CA PRO A 185 -8.11 -6.85 13.50
C PRO A 185 -8.93 -6.28 12.34
N HIS A 186 -10.29 -6.38 12.46
CA HIS A 186 -11.24 -5.92 11.46
C HIS A 186 -12.42 -5.19 12.09
N ASN A 187 -13.14 -4.43 11.28
CA ASN A 187 -14.35 -3.75 11.71
C ASN A 187 -15.47 -4.76 12.01
N LEU A 188 -16.13 -4.62 13.16
CA LEU A 188 -17.16 -5.54 13.64
C LEU A 188 -18.35 -5.62 12.67
N ARG A 189 -18.82 -4.48 12.14
CA ARG A 189 -19.95 -4.43 11.20
C ARG A 189 -19.63 -5.16 9.91
N GLU A 190 -18.43 -4.97 9.35
CA GLU A 190 -18.00 -5.64 8.11
C GLU A 190 -17.90 -7.16 8.29
N VAL A 191 -17.30 -7.62 9.39
CA VAL A 191 -17.15 -9.06 9.65
C VAL A 191 -18.51 -9.72 9.89
N ILE A 192 -19.40 -9.08 10.66
CA ILE A 192 -20.75 -9.58 10.89
C ILE A 192 -21.55 -9.58 9.58
N ALA A 193 -21.46 -8.54 8.76
CA ALA A 193 -22.13 -8.51 7.46
C ALA A 193 -21.66 -9.66 6.54
N ALA A 194 -20.37 -10.02 6.60
CA ALA A 194 -19.85 -11.17 5.87
C ALA A 194 -20.41 -12.51 6.37
N VAL A 195 -20.54 -12.70 7.70
CA VAL A 195 -21.20 -13.89 8.27
C VAL A 195 -22.68 -13.94 7.85
N VAL A 196 -23.39 -12.81 7.93
CA VAL A 196 -24.80 -12.71 7.50
C VAL A 196 -24.92 -13.07 6.01
N LYS A 197 -24.01 -12.63 5.17
CA LYS A 197 -24.00 -13.00 3.74
C LYS A 197 -23.84 -14.51 3.52
N ILE A 198 -22.98 -15.17 4.30
CA ILE A 198 -22.84 -16.63 4.26
C ILE A 198 -24.16 -17.33 4.67
N ILE A 199 -24.80 -16.83 5.71
CA ILE A 199 -26.09 -17.35 6.18
C ILE A 199 -27.17 -17.16 5.12
N ASP A 200 -27.27 -15.97 4.52
CA ASP A 200 -28.27 -15.67 3.48
C ASP A 200 -28.09 -16.54 2.24
N ASN A 201 -26.88 -16.75 1.77
CA ASN A 201 -26.63 -17.66 0.66
C ASN A 201 -27.05 -19.12 0.98
N LYS A 202 -26.84 -19.57 2.24
CA LYS A 202 -27.30 -20.91 2.68
C LYS A 202 -28.80 -21.00 2.79
N ILE A 203 -29.49 -19.97 3.31
CA ILE A 203 -30.97 -19.98 3.51
C ILE A 203 -31.70 -19.82 2.18
N GLU A 204 -31.32 -18.83 1.36
CA GLU A 204 -32.07 -18.41 0.17
C GLU A 204 -31.71 -19.18 -1.07
N LYS A 205 -30.40 -19.44 -1.28
CA LYS A 205 -29.87 -20.00 -2.53
C LYS A 205 -29.43 -21.45 -2.40
N ASP A 206 -29.32 -21.97 -1.16
CA ASP A 206 -28.69 -23.27 -0.86
C ASP A 206 -27.32 -23.43 -1.53
N ALA A 207 -26.56 -22.34 -1.59
CA ALA A 207 -25.28 -22.22 -2.30
C ALA A 207 -24.14 -21.84 -1.35
N ASP A 208 -22.95 -22.30 -1.67
CA ASP A 208 -21.74 -21.87 -0.99
C ASP A 208 -21.35 -20.45 -1.40
N THR A 209 -20.95 -19.64 -0.42
CA THR A 209 -20.44 -18.29 -0.62
C THR A 209 -19.03 -18.35 -1.20
N THR A 210 -18.74 -17.50 -2.17
CA THR A 210 -17.40 -17.36 -2.76
C THR A 210 -16.57 -16.37 -1.98
N ILE A 211 -15.25 -16.42 -2.17
CA ILE A 211 -14.33 -15.48 -1.51
C ILE A 211 -14.50 -14.06 -2.06
N GLU A 212 -14.88 -13.93 -3.33
CA GLU A 212 -15.15 -12.66 -4.01
C GLU A 212 -16.26 -11.89 -3.31
N GLU A 213 -17.36 -12.57 -2.96
CA GLU A 213 -18.47 -11.95 -2.22
C GLU A 213 -18.04 -11.43 -0.83
N ILE A 214 -17.08 -12.09 -0.19
CA ILE A 214 -16.55 -11.66 1.11
C ILE A 214 -15.61 -10.45 0.95
N LEU A 215 -14.80 -10.43 -0.11
CA LEU A 215 -13.90 -9.31 -0.43
C LEU A 215 -14.67 -8.02 -0.76
N GLU A 216 -15.89 -8.12 -1.28
CA GLU A 216 -16.77 -6.98 -1.49
C GLU A 216 -17.28 -6.37 -0.18
N ILE A 217 -17.40 -7.16 0.89
CA ILE A 217 -17.95 -6.74 2.20
C ILE A 217 -16.83 -6.31 3.14
N ILE A 218 -15.83 -7.17 3.38
CA ILE A 218 -14.68 -6.86 4.24
C ILE A 218 -13.62 -6.14 3.41
N LYS A 219 -13.57 -4.82 3.55
CA LYS A 219 -12.69 -3.97 2.74
C LYS A 219 -11.20 -4.18 3.04
N GLY A 220 -10.86 -4.53 4.28
CA GLY A 220 -9.49 -4.71 4.74
C GLY A 220 -9.38 -4.73 6.27
N PRO A 221 -8.19 -4.90 6.83
CA PRO A 221 -7.95 -4.73 8.26
C PRO A 221 -8.40 -3.36 8.78
N ASP A 222 -8.79 -3.31 10.05
CA ASP A 222 -9.20 -2.09 10.75
C ASP A 222 -8.44 -2.00 12.07
N PHE A 223 -7.30 -1.31 12.04
CA PHE A 223 -6.41 -1.22 13.18
C PHE A 223 -6.91 -0.26 14.26
N PRO A 224 -6.71 -0.56 15.55
CA PRO A 224 -7.14 0.31 16.65
C PRO A 224 -6.46 1.69 16.63
N THR A 225 -5.25 1.79 16.09
CA THR A 225 -4.49 3.03 15.96
C THR A 225 -4.78 3.80 14.67
N GLY A 226 -5.73 3.35 13.84
CA GLY A 226 -6.06 3.98 12.56
C GLY A 226 -5.01 3.73 11.48
N GLY A 227 -4.49 4.80 10.88
CA GLY A 227 -3.54 4.72 9.78
C GLY A 227 -4.19 4.49 8.41
N THR A 228 -3.35 4.46 7.38
CA THR A 228 -3.78 4.22 6.00
C THR A 228 -3.09 2.99 5.43
N ILE A 229 -3.87 2.01 4.98
CA ILE A 229 -3.35 0.86 4.23
C ILE A 229 -3.08 1.31 2.79
N ILE A 230 -1.90 0.99 2.28
CA ILE A 230 -1.47 1.36 0.94
C ILE A 230 -1.63 0.17 -0.01
N GLY A 231 -2.59 0.30 -0.94
CA GLY A 231 -2.91 -0.71 -1.95
C GLY A 231 -3.84 -1.83 -1.49
N LYS A 232 -4.58 -2.41 -2.44
CA LYS A 232 -5.54 -3.49 -2.19
C LYS A 232 -4.96 -4.88 -2.43
N MET A 233 -3.92 -5.01 -3.28
CA MET A 233 -3.35 -6.31 -3.66
C MET A 233 -2.89 -7.14 -2.45
N GLY A 234 -2.22 -6.50 -1.47
CA GLY A 234 -1.79 -7.18 -0.26
C GLY A 234 -2.94 -7.68 0.61
N ILE A 235 -4.07 -6.96 0.64
CA ILE A 235 -5.30 -7.38 1.33
C ILE A 235 -5.91 -8.60 0.64
N GLU A 236 -6.08 -8.54 -0.67
CA GLU A 236 -6.66 -9.64 -1.45
C GLU A 236 -5.81 -10.91 -1.37
N GLU A 237 -4.49 -10.79 -1.48
CA GLU A 237 -3.56 -11.90 -1.32
C GLU A 237 -3.67 -12.52 0.08
N ALA A 238 -3.70 -11.69 1.15
CA ALA A 238 -3.87 -12.15 2.53
C ALA A 238 -5.15 -12.95 2.72
N TYR A 239 -6.26 -12.43 2.19
CA TYR A 239 -7.58 -13.04 2.37
C TYR A 239 -7.77 -14.32 1.56
N ARG A 240 -7.10 -14.44 0.39
CA ARG A 240 -7.15 -15.66 -0.44
C ARG A 240 -6.21 -16.75 0.07
N THR A 241 -5.01 -16.39 0.50
CA THR A 241 -3.94 -17.36 0.79
C THR A 241 -3.66 -17.55 2.28
N GLY A 242 -4.15 -16.64 3.13
CA GLY A 242 -3.82 -16.59 4.55
C GLY A 242 -2.43 -16.01 4.84
N ARG A 243 -1.67 -15.53 3.83
CA ARG A 243 -0.36 -14.91 3.99
C ARG A 243 -0.17 -13.77 3.01
N ALA A 244 0.25 -12.60 3.49
CA ALA A 244 0.70 -11.50 2.65
C ALA A 244 1.42 -10.42 3.47
N LYS A 245 1.84 -9.38 2.78
CA LYS A 245 2.42 -8.17 3.37
C LYS A 245 1.55 -6.98 3.04
N ILE A 246 1.06 -6.30 4.07
CA ILE A 246 0.23 -5.10 3.95
C ILE A 246 1.06 -3.90 4.40
N LYS A 247 1.19 -2.90 3.54
CA LYS A 247 1.85 -1.63 3.90
C LYS A 247 0.87 -0.75 4.63
N VAL A 248 1.24 -0.26 5.79
CA VAL A 248 0.47 0.68 6.61
C VAL A 248 1.28 1.95 6.78
N ARG A 249 0.64 3.09 6.56
CA ARG A 249 1.24 4.42 6.64
C ARG A 249 0.54 5.23 7.72
N ALA A 250 1.31 6.05 8.42
CA ALA A 250 0.81 7.06 9.36
C ALA A 250 -0.11 8.07 8.65
N VAL A 251 -1.09 8.60 9.35
CA VAL A 251 -1.86 9.76 8.86
C VAL A 251 -1.06 11.02 9.18
N THR A 252 -0.76 11.78 8.13
CA THR A 252 0.08 12.98 8.21
C THR A 252 -0.56 14.13 7.47
N ASP A 253 -0.39 15.33 7.98
CA ASP A 253 -0.80 16.57 7.34
C ASP A 253 0.36 17.57 7.28
N ILE A 254 0.33 18.47 6.29
CA ILE A 254 1.35 19.52 6.13
C ILE A 254 0.69 20.86 6.43
N GLU A 255 1.01 21.41 7.59
CA GLU A 255 0.47 22.68 8.05
C GLU A 255 1.46 23.82 7.77
N PRO A 256 0.99 24.93 7.12
CA PRO A 256 1.81 26.12 6.98
C PRO A 256 1.96 26.83 8.34
N MET A 257 3.17 27.35 8.62
CA MET A 257 3.49 28.10 9.82
C MET A 257 3.64 29.60 9.52
N GLN A 258 3.53 30.42 10.56
CA GLN A 258 3.93 31.83 10.47
C GLN A 258 5.40 31.92 9.99
N ASN A 259 5.75 32.90 9.16
CA ASN A 259 7.05 33.06 8.52
C ASN A 259 7.38 32.17 7.32
N GLY A 260 6.41 31.55 6.67
CA GLY A 260 6.60 30.75 5.45
C GLY A 260 7.36 29.43 5.63
N LYS A 261 7.41 28.93 6.87
CA LYS A 261 7.84 27.56 7.20
C LYS A 261 6.65 26.60 7.09
N ASN A 262 6.92 25.32 6.95
CA ASN A 262 5.93 24.25 7.03
C ASN A 262 6.29 23.31 8.19
N ARG A 263 5.28 22.64 8.73
CA ARG A 263 5.45 21.53 9.66
C ARG A 263 4.67 20.32 9.18
N ILE A 264 5.21 19.15 9.40
CA ILE A 264 4.51 17.88 9.21
C ILE A 264 3.92 17.50 10.55
N VAL A 265 2.62 17.24 10.58
CA VAL A 265 1.89 16.79 11.76
C VAL A 265 1.47 15.36 11.55
N VAL A 266 1.77 14.48 12.52
CA VAL A 266 1.37 13.07 12.49
C VAL A 266 0.28 12.87 13.55
N THR A 267 -0.88 12.40 13.13
CA THR A 267 -2.05 12.20 14.00
C THR A 267 -2.37 10.74 14.28
N GLU A 268 -1.94 9.83 13.41
CA GLU A 268 -2.11 8.39 13.58
C GLU A 268 -0.86 7.64 13.17
N LEU A 269 -0.56 6.53 13.84
CA LEU A 269 0.61 5.69 13.57
C LEU A 269 0.20 4.30 13.07
N PRO A 270 1.05 3.63 12.29
CA PRO A 270 0.85 2.23 11.96
C PRO A 270 0.73 1.37 13.22
N TYR A 271 -0.09 0.35 13.15
CA TYR A 271 -0.36 -0.55 14.28
C TYR A 271 0.92 -1.19 14.82
N MET A 272 1.04 -1.29 16.13
CA MET A 272 2.19 -1.79 16.90
C MET A 272 3.46 -0.93 16.82
N VAL A 273 3.42 0.27 16.27
CA VAL A 273 4.57 1.20 16.29
C VAL A 273 4.63 1.90 17.65
N ASN A 274 5.83 1.92 18.23
CA ASN A 274 6.12 2.66 19.45
C ASN A 274 6.42 4.12 19.11
N LYS A 275 5.60 5.06 19.64
CA LYS A 275 5.69 6.49 19.33
C LYS A 275 7.01 7.11 19.80
N ALA A 276 7.45 6.83 21.02
CA ALA A 276 8.69 7.40 21.58
C ALA A 276 9.92 6.97 20.78
N ARG A 277 10.04 5.66 20.46
CA ARG A 277 11.14 5.16 19.63
C ARG A 277 11.13 5.70 18.21
N LEU A 278 9.94 5.93 17.64
CA LEU A 278 9.81 6.57 16.34
C LEU A 278 10.33 8.00 16.37
N ILE A 279 9.98 8.79 17.40
CA ILE A 279 10.45 10.16 17.60
C ILE A 279 11.97 10.19 17.77
N GLU A 280 12.54 9.32 18.61
CA GLU A 280 13.98 9.15 18.75
C GLU A 280 14.67 8.84 17.41
N LYS A 281 14.10 7.93 16.62
CA LYS A 281 14.63 7.58 15.30
C LYS A 281 14.62 8.74 14.31
N ILE A 282 13.57 9.54 14.30
CA ILE A 282 13.49 10.76 13.48
C ILE A 282 14.56 11.76 13.91
N ALA A 283 14.73 11.99 15.22
CA ALA A 283 15.75 12.88 15.77
C ALA A 283 17.18 12.40 15.42
N GLU A 284 17.44 11.09 15.48
CA GLU A 284 18.71 10.48 15.06
C GLU A 284 19.02 10.76 13.58
N LEU A 285 18.03 10.52 12.69
CA LEU A 285 18.18 10.75 11.25
C LEU A 285 18.43 12.23 10.91
N ALA A 286 17.79 13.14 11.64
CA ALA A 286 18.01 14.57 11.49
C ALA A 286 19.42 15.00 11.98
N ARG A 287 19.85 14.51 13.14
CA ARG A 287 21.19 14.76 13.70
C ARG A 287 22.31 14.22 12.81
N ASP A 288 22.14 13.02 12.25
CA ASP A 288 23.08 12.36 11.34
C ASP A 288 23.05 12.96 9.94
N LYS A 289 22.20 13.96 9.67
CA LYS A 289 21.98 14.59 8.36
C LYS A 289 21.60 13.60 7.25
N LYS A 290 21.02 12.46 7.60
CA LYS A 290 20.43 11.54 6.63
C LYS A 290 19.12 12.08 6.07
N ILE A 291 18.40 12.88 6.89
CA ILE A 291 17.27 13.71 6.49
C ILE A 291 17.64 15.13 6.87
N ASP A 292 17.98 15.95 5.87
CA ASP A 292 18.28 17.37 6.08
C ASP A 292 17.01 18.21 5.91
N GLY A 293 16.84 19.24 6.74
CA GLY A 293 15.72 20.16 6.65
C GLY A 293 14.73 20.11 7.81
N ILE A 294 14.89 19.21 8.78
CA ILE A 294 14.15 19.20 10.04
C ILE A 294 14.81 20.21 11.02
N THR A 295 14.04 21.15 11.56
CA THR A 295 14.53 22.18 12.50
C THR A 295 14.13 21.89 13.94
N ASP A 296 12.98 21.27 14.16
CA ASP A 296 12.47 20.93 15.49
C ASP A 296 11.56 19.72 15.44
N LEU A 297 11.49 18.97 16.54
CA LEU A 297 10.69 17.77 16.67
C LEU A 297 10.08 17.74 18.06
N ARG A 298 8.75 17.79 18.15
CA ARG A 298 8.02 17.80 19.42
C ARG A 298 6.89 16.77 19.41
N ASP A 299 6.67 16.19 20.59
CA ASP A 299 5.47 15.44 20.89
C ASP A 299 4.46 16.38 21.58
N GLU A 300 3.39 16.70 20.91
CA GLU A 300 2.29 17.55 21.37
C GLU A 300 1.03 16.73 21.69
N SER A 301 1.18 15.39 21.85
CA SER A 301 0.06 14.50 22.16
C SER A 301 -0.55 14.83 23.51
N ASP A 302 -1.87 14.93 23.56
CA ASP A 302 -2.65 15.21 24.76
C ASP A 302 -3.91 14.33 24.87
N ARG A 303 -4.87 14.71 25.73
CA ARG A 303 -6.13 13.97 25.88
C ARG A 303 -7.05 14.05 24.66
N GLN A 304 -6.81 14.97 23.73
CA GLN A 304 -7.58 15.13 22.50
C GLN A 304 -7.07 14.18 21.40
N GLY A 305 -5.84 13.69 21.53
CA GLY A 305 -5.28 12.73 20.58
C GLY A 305 -3.77 12.80 20.43
N MET A 306 -3.27 11.94 19.55
CA MET A 306 -1.85 11.92 19.19
C MET A 306 -1.53 13.09 18.25
N ARG A 307 -0.41 13.77 18.51
CA ARG A 307 0.09 14.83 17.67
C ARG A 307 1.62 14.94 17.76
N ILE A 308 2.32 14.45 16.72
CA ILE A 308 3.77 14.62 16.58
C ILE A 308 4.00 15.75 15.58
N CYS A 309 4.71 16.79 15.97
CA CYS A 309 5.03 17.95 15.15
C CYS A 309 6.48 17.92 14.71
N ILE A 310 6.72 17.94 13.39
CA ILE A 310 8.04 17.97 12.75
C ILE A 310 8.16 19.28 11.99
N GLU A 311 8.89 20.27 12.55
CA GLU A 311 9.10 21.55 11.91
C GLU A 311 10.19 21.50 10.86
N LEU A 312 9.92 22.11 9.72
CA LEU A 312 10.82 22.10 8.58
C LEU A 312 11.49 23.45 8.36
N ARG A 313 12.67 23.42 7.75
CA ARG A 313 13.36 24.61 7.25
C ARG A 313 12.57 25.21 6.07
N ARG A 314 12.66 26.52 5.86
CA ARG A 314 11.88 27.26 4.85
C ARG A 314 12.19 26.84 3.40
N ASP A 315 13.41 26.42 3.13
CA ASP A 315 13.97 26.10 1.80
C ASP A 315 13.75 24.65 1.36
N VAL A 316 13.07 23.82 2.14
CA VAL A 316 12.84 22.41 1.83
C VAL A 316 11.40 22.14 1.41
N ASN A 317 11.23 21.19 0.49
CA ASN A 317 9.90 20.73 0.11
C ASN A 317 9.40 19.70 1.15
N PRO A 318 8.26 19.97 1.83
CA PRO A 318 7.72 19.08 2.86
C PRO A 318 7.45 17.65 2.37
N ASN A 319 6.98 17.49 1.13
CA ASN A 319 6.69 16.18 0.56
C ASN A 319 7.95 15.32 0.37
N ILE A 320 9.08 15.94 0.03
CA ILE A 320 10.36 15.23 -0.10
C ILE A 320 10.81 14.70 1.27
N ILE A 321 10.72 15.54 2.30
CA ILE A 321 11.06 15.14 3.67
C ILE A 321 10.11 14.02 4.14
N LEU A 322 8.81 14.18 3.92
CA LEU A 322 7.82 13.17 4.28
C LEU A 322 8.10 11.81 3.61
N ASN A 323 8.44 11.81 2.32
CA ASN A 323 8.81 10.58 1.61
C ASN A 323 10.11 9.95 2.14
N GLN A 324 11.08 10.76 2.56
CA GLN A 324 12.28 10.25 3.23
C GLN A 324 11.95 9.65 4.60
N LEU A 325 11.04 10.26 5.36
CA LEU A 325 10.55 9.75 6.63
C LEU A 325 9.83 8.41 6.45
N TYR A 326 8.94 8.26 5.47
CA TYR A 326 8.30 6.97 5.15
C TYR A 326 9.29 5.88 4.76
N LYS A 327 10.40 6.24 4.11
CA LYS A 327 11.41 5.29 3.66
C LYS A 327 12.34 4.83 4.78
N HIS A 328 12.63 5.69 5.76
CA HIS A 328 13.68 5.47 6.76
C HIS A 328 13.16 5.27 8.17
N THR A 329 11.86 5.42 8.41
CA THR A 329 11.22 5.29 9.73
C THR A 329 9.96 4.43 9.66
N GLN A 330 9.41 4.10 10.84
CA GLN A 330 8.15 3.37 10.98
C GLN A 330 6.90 4.25 10.78
N LEU A 331 7.02 5.47 10.24
CA LEU A 331 5.86 6.20 9.72
C LEU A 331 5.19 5.46 8.55
N GLN A 332 5.92 4.58 7.89
CA GLN A 332 5.38 3.54 7.03
C GLN A 332 6.00 2.21 7.42
N ASP A 333 5.17 1.23 7.77
CA ASP A 333 5.61 -0.11 8.16
C ASP A 333 4.85 -1.18 7.39
N THR A 334 5.37 -2.40 7.42
CA THR A 334 4.77 -3.54 6.74
C THR A 334 4.21 -4.51 7.76
N PHE A 335 2.89 -4.66 7.79
CA PHE A 335 2.24 -5.69 8.58
C PHE A 335 2.27 -7.02 7.82
N GLY A 336 3.00 -7.99 8.36
CA GLY A 336 3.07 -9.34 7.79
C GLY A 336 1.88 -10.17 8.25
N VAL A 337 0.92 -10.42 7.38
CA VAL A 337 -0.26 -11.22 7.70
C VAL A 337 0.09 -12.71 7.67
N ILE A 338 -0.26 -13.42 8.74
CA ILE A 338 -0.19 -14.88 8.85
C ILE A 338 -1.45 -15.35 9.58
N MET A 339 -2.42 -15.85 8.82
CA MET A 339 -3.74 -16.25 9.33
C MET A 339 -3.71 -17.70 9.80
N LEU A 340 -2.88 -17.98 10.81
CA LEU A 340 -2.71 -19.30 11.43
C LEU A 340 -3.56 -19.40 12.70
N ALA A 341 -4.42 -20.39 12.79
CA ALA A 341 -5.24 -20.68 13.97
C ALA A 341 -5.34 -22.19 14.23
N LEU A 342 -5.78 -22.57 15.41
CA LEU A 342 -6.06 -23.97 15.75
C LEU A 342 -7.47 -24.36 15.29
N VAL A 343 -7.52 -25.44 14.50
CA VAL A 343 -8.75 -26.13 14.10
C VAL A 343 -8.64 -27.56 14.62
N ASP A 344 -9.49 -27.94 15.56
CA ASP A 344 -9.44 -29.24 16.23
C ASP A 344 -8.04 -29.55 16.80
N ASN A 345 -7.46 -28.58 17.51
CA ASN A 345 -6.12 -28.60 18.10
C ASN A 345 -4.97 -28.74 17.07
N GLN A 346 -5.24 -28.61 15.77
CA GLN A 346 -4.22 -28.63 14.72
C GLN A 346 -3.98 -27.23 14.15
N PRO A 347 -2.73 -26.75 14.02
CA PRO A 347 -2.45 -25.46 13.43
C PRO A 347 -2.68 -25.51 11.91
N LYS A 348 -3.52 -24.60 11.42
CA LYS A 348 -3.82 -24.46 9.99
C LYS A 348 -3.76 -22.99 9.56
N ILE A 349 -3.16 -22.75 8.40
CA ILE A 349 -3.28 -21.45 7.72
C ILE A 349 -4.61 -21.44 7.00
N LEU A 350 -5.43 -20.46 7.29
CA LEU A 350 -6.79 -20.35 6.79
C LEU A 350 -6.93 -19.08 5.92
N ASN A 351 -7.75 -19.14 4.90
CA ASN A 351 -8.24 -17.94 4.22
C ASN A 351 -9.38 -17.30 5.05
N ILE A 352 -9.78 -16.08 4.70
CA ILE A 352 -10.80 -15.36 5.49
C ILE A 352 -12.17 -16.07 5.47
N LEU A 353 -12.54 -16.65 4.34
CA LEU A 353 -13.80 -17.37 4.18
C LEU A 353 -13.86 -18.63 5.07
N ASP A 354 -12.76 -19.38 5.14
CA ASP A 354 -12.68 -20.58 5.98
C ASP A 354 -12.76 -20.20 7.47
N MET A 355 -12.14 -19.11 7.92
CA MET A 355 -12.29 -18.62 9.29
C MET A 355 -13.75 -18.30 9.64
N LEU A 356 -14.46 -17.63 8.73
CA LEU A 356 -15.88 -17.32 8.91
C LEU A 356 -16.75 -18.58 8.91
N LYS A 357 -16.42 -19.57 8.08
CA LYS A 357 -17.14 -20.87 8.05
C LYS A 357 -16.93 -21.65 9.35
N TYR A 358 -15.72 -21.73 9.89
CA TYR A 358 -15.46 -22.39 11.17
C TYR A 358 -16.15 -21.68 12.33
N TYR A 359 -16.16 -20.35 12.34
CA TYR A 359 -16.93 -19.58 13.31
C TYR A 359 -18.43 -19.88 13.22
N LEU A 360 -19.02 -19.89 12.02
CA LEU A 360 -20.43 -20.19 11.83
C LEU A 360 -20.80 -21.60 12.28
N LEU A 361 -19.96 -22.60 11.99
CA LEU A 361 -20.13 -23.97 12.46
C LEU A 361 -20.14 -24.03 14.00
N HIS A 362 -19.26 -23.27 14.66
CA HIS A 362 -19.25 -23.16 16.12
C HIS A 362 -20.55 -22.55 16.65
N GLN A 363 -21.07 -21.50 16.02
CA GLN A 363 -22.34 -20.90 16.39
C GLN A 363 -23.55 -21.84 16.16
N GLU A 364 -23.54 -22.62 15.07
CA GLU A 364 -24.53 -23.66 14.83
C GLU A 364 -24.56 -24.66 16.02
N ASP A 365 -23.41 -25.10 16.52
CA ASP A 365 -23.32 -26.01 17.69
C ASP A 365 -23.77 -25.31 19.01
N VAL A 366 -23.26 -24.11 19.28
CA VAL A 366 -23.61 -23.34 20.49
C VAL A 366 -25.09 -23.09 20.59
N VAL A 367 -25.74 -22.62 19.50
CA VAL A 367 -27.18 -22.34 19.50
C VAL A 367 -28.02 -23.64 19.58
N THR A 368 -27.57 -24.70 18.92
CA THR A 368 -28.22 -26.02 19.02
C THR A 368 -28.17 -26.53 20.45
N ARG A 369 -27.03 -26.50 21.11
CA ARG A 369 -26.86 -26.96 22.50
C ARG A 369 -27.64 -26.09 23.49
N ARG A 370 -27.63 -24.77 23.32
CA ARG A 370 -28.43 -23.83 24.11
C ARG A 370 -29.91 -24.14 23.96
N THR A 371 -30.40 -24.28 22.73
CA THR A 371 -31.82 -24.54 22.46
C THR A 371 -32.28 -25.88 23.05
N LYS A 372 -31.43 -26.92 22.97
CA LYS A 372 -31.72 -28.22 23.66
C LYS A 372 -31.79 -28.08 25.17
N TYR A 373 -30.88 -27.30 25.78
CA TYR A 373 -30.89 -27.03 27.21
C TYR A 373 -32.17 -26.30 27.62
N ASP A 374 -32.52 -25.22 26.91
CA ASP A 374 -33.71 -24.42 27.19
C ASP A 374 -35.01 -25.25 26.95
N LEU A 375 -35.03 -26.11 25.90
CA LEU A 375 -36.12 -27.04 25.64
C LEU A 375 -36.31 -28.00 26.83
N ASN A 376 -35.23 -28.68 27.26
CA ASN A 376 -35.28 -29.60 28.37
C ASN A 376 -35.80 -28.93 29.65
N LYS A 377 -35.32 -27.71 29.94
CA LYS A 377 -35.80 -26.95 31.12
C LYS A 377 -37.24 -26.52 31.00
N ALA A 378 -37.68 -26.14 29.80
CA ALA A 378 -39.08 -25.79 29.55
C ALA A 378 -40.01 -27.03 29.66
N GLU A 379 -39.57 -28.19 29.12
CA GLU A 379 -40.31 -29.45 29.22
C GLU A 379 -40.40 -29.94 30.69
N GLU A 380 -39.29 -29.89 31.47
CA GLU A 380 -39.27 -30.22 32.90
C GLU A 380 -40.26 -29.32 33.67
N ARG A 381 -40.28 -28.03 33.39
CA ARG A 381 -41.20 -27.08 34.07
C ARG A 381 -42.63 -27.26 33.64
N ALA A 382 -42.92 -27.45 32.35
CA ALA A 382 -44.25 -27.71 31.82
C ALA A 382 -44.82 -28.99 32.40
N HIS A 383 -44.03 -30.07 32.49
CA HIS A 383 -44.42 -31.32 33.12
C HIS A 383 -44.88 -31.15 34.59
N ILE A 384 -44.11 -30.33 35.37
CA ILE A 384 -44.52 -30.01 36.74
C ILE A 384 -45.84 -29.23 36.77
N LEU A 385 -46.01 -28.22 35.90
CA LEU A 385 -47.20 -27.40 35.84
C LEU A 385 -48.44 -28.22 35.42
N GLU A 386 -48.31 -29.15 34.48
CA GLU A 386 -49.38 -30.07 34.11
C GLU A 386 -49.86 -30.89 35.29
N GLY A 387 -48.95 -31.42 36.10
CA GLY A 387 -49.29 -32.11 37.35
C GLY A 387 -49.98 -31.21 38.36
N LEU A 388 -49.54 -29.97 38.53
CA LEU A 388 -50.17 -28.98 39.42
C LEU A 388 -51.55 -28.60 38.92
N MET A 389 -51.81 -28.53 37.63
CA MET A 389 -53.14 -28.30 37.05
C MET A 389 -54.11 -29.46 37.34
N VAL A 390 -53.64 -30.71 37.17
CA VAL A 390 -54.46 -31.91 37.57
C VAL A 390 -54.85 -31.89 39.06
N ALA A 391 -53.89 -31.47 39.92
CA ALA A 391 -54.16 -31.34 41.37
C ALA A 391 -55.18 -30.22 41.71
N LEU A 392 -55.08 -29.06 41.01
CA LEU A 392 -55.98 -27.93 41.19
C LEU A 392 -57.44 -28.27 40.72
N ASP A 393 -57.56 -29.06 39.65
CA ASP A 393 -58.83 -29.53 39.12
C ASP A 393 -59.54 -30.55 40.08
N ASN A 394 -58.67 -31.23 40.87
CA ASN A 394 -59.22 -32.27 41.84
C ASN A 394 -58.84 -31.96 43.29
N ILE A 395 -58.86 -30.69 43.68
CA ILE A 395 -58.16 -30.16 44.87
C ILE A 395 -58.78 -30.87 46.19
N ASP A 396 -60.09 -31.09 46.30
CA ASP A 396 -60.67 -31.71 47.45
C ASP A 396 -60.16 -33.14 47.65
N ARG A 397 -59.99 -33.89 46.56
CA ARG A 397 -59.46 -35.23 46.57
C ARG A 397 -57.99 -35.27 46.96
N VAL A 398 -57.16 -34.35 46.38
CA VAL A 398 -55.81 -34.22 46.75
C VAL A 398 -55.57 -33.89 48.22
N ILE A 399 -56.40 -32.99 48.79
CA ILE A 399 -56.35 -32.64 50.22
C ILE A 399 -56.71 -33.86 51.07
N SER A 400 -57.69 -34.62 50.67
CA SER A 400 -58.12 -35.85 51.43
C SER A 400 -56.95 -36.84 51.44
N ILE A 401 -56.32 -37.16 50.28
CA ILE A 401 -55.17 -38.09 50.17
C ILE A 401 -53.99 -37.65 51.03
N ILE A 402 -53.62 -36.36 51.01
CA ILE A 402 -52.50 -35.84 51.80
C ILE A 402 -52.78 -35.91 53.29
N ARG A 403 -53.98 -35.62 53.73
CA ARG A 403 -54.47 -35.72 55.15
C ARG A 403 -54.49 -37.13 55.68
N ASP A 404 -54.94 -38.09 54.87
CA ASP A 404 -55.12 -39.50 55.27
C ASP A 404 -53.75 -40.26 55.22
N SER A 405 -52.71 -39.66 54.64
CA SER A 405 -51.40 -40.27 54.54
C SER A 405 -50.52 -40.10 55.79
N GLN A 406 -49.85 -41.15 56.20
CA GLN A 406 -48.99 -41.17 57.39
C GLN A 406 -47.68 -40.37 57.27
N ASN A 407 -47.21 -40.22 56.07
CA ASN A 407 -46.01 -39.48 55.79
C ASN A 407 -46.00 -39.00 54.33
N VAL A 408 -45.01 -38.11 53.99
CA VAL A 408 -44.87 -37.51 52.65
C VAL A 408 -44.72 -38.58 51.55
N GLN A 409 -44.00 -39.65 51.81
CA GLN A 409 -43.74 -40.69 50.81
C GLN A 409 -44.99 -41.45 50.43
N VAL A 410 -45.80 -41.81 51.41
CA VAL A 410 -47.16 -42.48 51.26
C VAL A 410 -48.10 -41.54 50.51
N ALA A 411 -48.11 -40.23 50.83
CA ALA A 411 -48.89 -39.25 50.11
C ALA A 411 -48.53 -39.18 48.63
N LYS A 412 -47.23 -39.15 48.31
CA LYS A 412 -46.77 -39.19 46.93
C LYS A 412 -47.20 -40.46 46.20
N GLU A 413 -46.95 -41.61 46.75
CA GLU A 413 -47.34 -42.91 46.17
C GLU A 413 -48.82 -42.98 45.87
N SER A 414 -49.71 -42.49 46.82
CA SER A 414 -51.13 -42.44 46.63
C SER A 414 -51.55 -41.46 45.54
N LEU A 415 -50.96 -40.28 45.48
CA LEU A 415 -51.17 -39.30 44.37
C LEU A 415 -50.76 -39.83 43.02
N MET A 416 -49.58 -40.50 42.94
CA MET A 416 -49.13 -41.17 41.73
C MET A 416 -50.05 -42.23 41.21
N ALA A 417 -50.58 -43.06 42.14
CA ALA A 417 -51.53 -44.16 41.82
C ALA A 417 -52.89 -43.66 41.37
N GLU A 418 -53.39 -42.61 42.02
CA GLU A 418 -54.77 -42.08 41.78
C GLU A 418 -54.86 -41.25 40.48
N PHE A 419 -53.86 -40.41 40.25
CA PHE A 419 -53.85 -39.43 39.15
C PHE A 419 -52.86 -39.76 38.04
N ALA A 420 -52.16 -40.89 38.03
CA ALA A 420 -51.11 -41.30 37.09
C ALA A 420 -50.00 -40.25 36.98
N LEU A 421 -49.60 -39.64 38.08
CA LEU A 421 -48.59 -38.59 38.16
C LEU A 421 -47.15 -39.18 38.24
N SER A 422 -46.15 -38.43 37.77
CA SER A 422 -44.77 -38.75 38.01
C SER A 422 -44.32 -38.40 39.45
N ASP A 423 -43.22 -38.94 39.90
CA ASP A 423 -42.66 -38.63 41.22
C ASP A 423 -42.36 -37.11 41.37
N ALA A 424 -41.81 -36.45 40.31
CA ALA A 424 -41.56 -35.00 40.30
C ALA A 424 -42.86 -34.19 40.43
N GLN A 425 -43.93 -34.59 39.74
CA GLN A 425 -45.24 -33.92 39.82
C GLN A 425 -45.87 -34.10 41.22
N SER A 426 -45.84 -35.33 41.76
CA SER A 426 -46.34 -35.61 43.10
C SER A 426 -45.59 -34.86 44.20
N GLN A 427 -44.25 -34.75 44.07
CA GLN A 427 -43.42 -33.94 44.96
C GLN A 427 -43.84 -32.45 44.92
N ALA A 428 -43.99 -31.88 43.70
CA ALA A 428 -44.47 -30.50 43.54
C ALA A 428 -45.85 -30.24 44.14
N ILE A 429 -46.74 -31.22 44.06
CA ILE A 429 -48.09 -31.11 44.66
C ILE A 429 -48.00 -31.09 46.18
N VAL A 430 -47.23 -31.99 46.79
CA VAL A 430 -47.02 -32.02 48.23
C VAL A 430 -46.34 -30.76 48.77
N ASP A 431 -45.41 -30.20 48.02
CA ASP A 431 -44.72 -28.95 48.36
C ASP A 431 -45.51 -27.67 48.05
N MET A 432 -46.75 -27.82 47.50
CA MET A 432 -47.54 -26.69 47.06
C MET A 432 -48.06 -25.88 48.30
N ARG A 433 -47.88 -24.56 48.22
CA ARG A 433 -48.26 -23.62 49.25
C ARG A 433 -49.79 -23.37 49.17
N LEU A 434 -50.49 -23.24 50.31
CA LEU A 434 -51.94 -22.93 50.38
C LEU A 434 -52.39 -21.72 49.55
N ARG A 435 -51.52 -20.72 49.38
CA ARG A 435 -51.84 -19.54 48.53
C ARG A 435 -52.06 -19.92 47.06
N ALA A 436 -51.39 -20.97 46.55
CA ALA A 436 -51.53 -21.44 45.18
C ALA A 436 -52.90 -21.96 44.81
N LEU A 437 -53.78 -22.19 45.85
CA LEU A 437 -55.16 -22.63 45.69
C LEU A 437 -56.13 -21.48 45.32
N THR A 438 -55.67 -20.24 45.30
CA THR A 438 -56.49 -19.08 44.91
C THR A 438 -56.73 -19.03 43.41
N GLY A 439 -57.93 -18.57 42.97
CA GLY A 439 -58.23 -18.49 41.52
C GLY A 439 -57.24 -17.65 40.71
N LEU A 440 -56.72 -16.56 41.30
CA LEU A 440 -55.77 -15.70 40.67
C LEU A 440 -54.40 -16.38 40.40
N GLU A 441 -53.95 -17.26 41.32
CA GLU A 441 -52.73 -18.02 41.14
C GLU A 441 -52.86 -19.14 40.08
N ARG A 442 -54.15 -19.76 40.05
CA ARG A 442 -54.46 -20.71 39.00
C ARG A 442 -54.35 -20.10 37.59
N GLU A 443 -54.93 -18.92 37.36
CA GLU A 443 -54.84 -18.21 36.08
C GLU A 443 -53.40 -17.93 35.70
N LYS A 444 -52.51 -17.60 36.66
CA LYS A 444 -51.06 -17.40 36.40
C LYS A 444 -50.36 -18.68 35.98
N LEU A 445 -50.66 -19.83 36.61
CA LEU A 445 -50.08 -21.12 36.26
C LEU A 445 -50.54 -21.59 34.87
N GLU A 446 -51.85 -21.36 34.54
CA GLU A 446 -52.39 -21.66 33.20
C GLU A 446 -51.69 -20.78 32.13
N ALA A 447 -51.50 -19.49 32.40
CA ALA A 447 -50.78 -18.59 31.48
C ALA A 447 -49.31 -18.98 31.32
N GLU A 448 -48.59 -19.33 32.44
CA GLU A 448 -47.21 -19.81 32.40
C GLU A 448 -47.09 -21.11 31.58
N LEU A 449 -48.01 -22.06 31.77
CA LEU A 449 -48.04 -23.31 31.02
C LEU A 449 -48.23 -23.07 29.52
N LYS A 450 -49.16 -22.19 29.14
CA LYS A 450 -49.42 -21.84 27.76
C LYS A 450 -48.18 -21.20 27.10
N ASP A 451 -47.50 -20.27 27.79
CA ASP A 451 -46.30 -19.60 27.31
C ASP A 451 -45.15 -20.60 27.15
N LEU A 452 -44.98 -21.55 28.09
CA LEU A 452 -43.98 -22.60 28.01
C LEU A 452 -44.26 -23.57 26.85
N LEU A 453 -45.47 -23.98 26.61
CA LEU A 453 -45.84 -24.85 25.48
C LEU A 453 -45.56 -24.16 24.14
N ALA A 454 -45.82 -22.85 24.02
CA ALA A 454 -45.48 -22.09 22.85
C ALA A 454 -43.96 -22.06 22.62
N LYS A 455 -43.15 -21.82 23.68
CA LYS A 455 -41.68 -21.86 23.61
C LYS A 455 -41.14 -23.26 23.27
N ILE A 456 -41.70 -24.32 23.83
CA ILE A 456 -41.37 -25.70 23.52
C ILE A 456 -41.59 -26.00 22.03
N ALA A 457 -42.72 -25.54 21.46
CA ALA A 457 -43.00 -25.69 20.04
C ALA A 457 -41.98 -24.95 19.19
N GLU A 458 -41.64 -23.70 19.55
CA GLU A 458 -40.63 -22.89 18.88
C GLU A 458 -39.24 -23.54 18.94
N TYR A 459 -38.80 -24.03 20.10
CA TYR A 459 -37.49 -24.69 20.26
C TYR A 459 -37.41 -25.98 19.43
N LYS A 460 -38.45 -26.77 19.37
CA LYS A 460 -38.54 -27.97 18.54
C LYS A 460 -38.48 -27.64 17.05
N GLU A 461 -39.11 -26.55 16.66
CA GLU A 461 -39.05 -26.06 15.26
C GLU A 461 -37.65 -25.58 14.88
N ILE A 462 -36.94 -24.83 15.75
CA ILE A 462 -35.55 -24.40 15.54
C ILE A 462 -34.64 -25.61 15.42
N LEU A 463 -34.80 -26.65 16.24
CA LEU A 463 -33.97 -27.85 16.22
C LEU A 463 -34.24 -28.77 15.00
N ALA A 464 -35.46 -28.73 14.43
CA ALA A 464 -35.85 -29.52 13.29
C ALA A 464 -35.44 -28.90 11.96
N ASP A 465 -35.34 -27.57 11.88
CA ASP A 465 -35.06 -26.84 10.65
C ASP A 465 -33.76 -26.05 10.75
N LYS A 466 -32.72 -26.48 9.98
CA LYS A 466 -31.43 -25.79 9.92
C LYS A 466 -31.54 -24.34 9.45
N LYS A 467 -32.49 -24.03 8.55
CA LYS A 467 -32.69 -22.65 8.07
C LYS A 467 -33.20 -21.72 9.17
N LYS A 468 -34.09 -22.25 10.05
CA LYS A 468 -34.57 -21.50 11.23
C LYS A 468 -33.45 -21.28 12.25
N LEU A 469 -32.62 -22.30 12.50
CA LEU A 469 -31.44 -22.19 13.34
C LEU A 469 -30.48 -21.07 12.84
N LEU A 470 -30.19 -21.08 11.55
CA LEU A 470 -29.36 -20.03 10.90
C LEU A 470 -30.02 -18.65 10.99
N GLY A 471 -31.34 -18.57 10.89
CA GLY A 471 -32.14 -17.35 11.09
C GLY A 471 -31.99 -16.76 12.48
N VAL A 472 -32.00 -17.60 13.53
CA VAL A 472 -31.75 -17.17 14.93
C VAL A 472 -30.31 -16.62 15.06
N ILE A 473 -29.30 -17.31 14.53
CA ILE A 473 -27.92 -16.86 14.55
C ILE A 473 -27.78 -15.50 13.84
N LYS A 474 -28.40 -15.35 12.67
CA LYS A 474 -28.39 -14.10 11.90
C LYS A 474 -28.94 -12.94 12.72
N GLN A 475 -30.11 -13.15 13.37
CA GLN A 475 -30.74 -12.11 14.16
C GLN A 475 -29.89 -11.70 15.37
N GLU A 476 -29.33 -12.66 16.10
CA GLU A 476 -28.51 -12.40 17.28
C GLU A 476 -27.20 -11.66 16.94
N ILE A 477 -26.51 -12.09 15.88
CA ILE A 477 -25.26 -11.47 15.50
C ILE A 477 -25.48 -10.05 14.91
N SER A 478 -26.61 -9.82 14.23
CA SER A 478 -26.98 -8.50 13.73
C SER A 478 -27.22 -7.50 14.86
N LEU A 479 -27.90 -7.94 15.94
CA LEU A 479 -28.08 -7.11 17.14
C LEU A 479 -26.74 -6.71 17.79
N ILE A 480 -25.73 -7.58 17.73
CA ILE A 480 -24.40 -7.26 18.25
C ILE A 480 -23.72 -6.20 17.37
N ALA A 481 -23.85 -6.28 16.03
CA ALA A 481 -23.35 -5.26 15.12
C ALA A 481 -24.00 -3.89 15.38
N ASP A 482 -25.31 -3.86 15.63
CA ASP A 482 -26.03 -2.61 15.90
C ASP A 482 -25.63 -2.01 17.26
N LYS A 483 -25.42 -2.85 18.27
CA LYS A 483 -25.15 -2.43 19.65
C LYS A 483 -23.70 -1.98 19.87
N TYR A 484 -22.73 -2.63 19.25
CA TYR A 484 -21.30 -2.45 19.51
C TYR A 484 -20.49 -1.99 18.29
N GLY A 485 -21.07 -2.01 17.09
CA GLY A 485 -20.40 -1.62 15.86
C GLY A 485 -20.13 -0.13 15.82
N ASP A 486 -18.91 0.22 15.42
CA ASP A 486 -18.45 1.59 15.18
C ASP A 486 -17.98 1.77 13.74
N ASP A 487 -17.55 2.97 13.39
CA ASP A 487 -17.03 3.26 12.08
C ASP A 487 -15.59 2.76 11.93
N ARG A 488 -15.19 2.51 10.69
CA ARG A 488 -13.82 2.11 10.36
C ARG A 488 -12.83 3.21 10.76
N ARG A 489 -11.74 2.83 11.42
CA ARG A 489 -10.65 3.73 11.81
C ARG A 489 -9.55 3.80 10.76
N THR A 490 -9.19 2.65 10.15
CA THR A 490 -8.13 2.55 9.16
C THR A 490 -8.65 2.88 7.77
N SER A 491 -8.08 3.88 7.11
CA SER A 491 -8.39 4.20 5.72
C SER A 491 -7.63 3.27 4.76
N ILE A 492 -8.16 3.12 3.53
CA ILE A 492 -7.52 2.34 2.48
C ILE A 492 -7.23 3.31 1.34
N GLY A 493 -5.93 3.63 1.18
CA GLY A 493 -5.42 4.48 0.12
C GLY A 493 -5.04 3.67 -1.12
N PHE A 494 -4.91 4.37 -2.23
CA PHE A 494 -4.36 3.79 -3.44
C PHE A 494 -2.87 3.49 -3.23
N ASP A 495 -2.36 2.40 -3.81
CA ASP A 495 -0.93 2.16 -3.85
C ASP A 495 -0.30 3.20 -4.78
N GLU A 496 0.72 3.90 -4.30
CA GLU A 496 1.52 4.80 -5.13
C GLU A 496 2.23 4.05 -6.29
N TYR A 497 2.17 2.73 -6.32
CA TYR A 497 2.55 1.93 -7.49
C TYR A 497 1.51 1.99 -8.60
N ASP A 498 0.24 2.38 -8.31
CA ASP A 498 -0.79 2.66 -9.31
C ASP A 498 -0.82 4.15 -9.72
N LEU A 499 -0.26 5.05 -8.89
CA LEU A 499 0.02 6.45 -9.20
C LEU A 499 1.51 6.66 -8.90
N SER A 500 2.35 6.39 -9.89
CA SER A 500 3.76 6.76 -9.80
C SER A 500 3.86 8.28 -9.61
N MET A 501 4.94 8.78 -8.98
CA MET A 501 5.23 10.23 -8.99
C MET A 501 5.13 10.82 -10.41
N GLU A 502 5.24 9.96 -11.40
CA GLU A 502 5.07 10.19 -12.82
C GLU A 502 3.63 10.56 -13.20
N ASP A 503 2.62 9.97 -12.56
CA ASP A 503 1.20 10.26 -12.83
C ASP A 503 0.72 11.58 -12.19
N LEU A 504 1.46 12.08 -11.22
CA LEU A 504 1.23 13.39 -10.58
C LEU A 504 1.95 14.54 -11.30
N ILE A 505 2.90 14.23 -12.19
CA ILE A 505 3.62 15.20 -13.00
C ILE A 505 3.04 15.16 -14.41
N PRO A 506 2.49 16.26 -14.95
CA PRO A 506 1.96 16.26 -16.30
C PRO A 506 3.06 15.89 -17.31
N ASP A 507 2.72 15.02 -18.27
CA ASP A 507 3.63 14.65 -19.34
C ASP A 507 3.68 15.76 -20.39
N GLU A 508 4.56 16.72 -20.17
CA GLU A 508 4.73 17.90 -21.00
C GLU A 508 5.98 17.81 -21.87
N PRO A 509 5.95 18.36 -23.09
CA PRO A 509 7.16 18.50 -23.89
C PRO A 509 8.14 19.43 -23.19
N VAL A 510 9.40 19.00 -23.09
CA VAL A 510 10.48 19.74 -22.44
C VAL A 510 11.73 19.76 -23.31
N VAL A 511 12.53 20.82 -23.19
CA VAL A 511 13.84 20.94 -23.84
C VAL A 511 14.92 20.70 -22.81
N ILE A 512 15.80 19.75 -23.10
CA ILE A 512 16.97 19.47 -22.28
C ILE A 512 18.19 20.08 -22.95
N ALA A 513 18.93 20.91 -22.21
CA ALA A 513 20.19 21.48 -22.65
C ALA A 513 21.33 20.98 -21.74
N ARG A 514 22.42 20.53 -22.36
CA ARG A 514 23.62 20.07 -21.65
C ARG A 514 24.89 20.74 -22.24
N THR A 515 25.79 21.17 -21.36
CA THR A 515 27.07 21.76 -21.78
C THR A 515 28.21 20.73 -21.74
N THR A 516 29.31 21.08 -22.41
CA THR A 516 30.55 20.27 -22.44
C THR A 516 31.16 20.04 -21.07
N LEU A 517 31.10 21.03 -20.17
CA LEU A 517 31.54 20.91 -18.78
C LEU A 517 30.57 20.17 -17.86
N GLY A 518 29.42 19.71 -18.39
CA GLY A 518 28.48 18.85 -17.69
C GLY A 518 27.41 19.59 -16.89
N TYR A 519 27.05 20.81 -17.26
CA TYR A 519 25.84 21.46 -16.74
C TYR A 519 24.66 21.01 -17.57
N ILE A 520 23.53 20.72 -16.88
CA ILE A 520 22.27 20.27 -17.50
C ILE A 520 21.09 21.05 -16.93
N LYS A 521 20.09 21.31 -17.76
CA LYS A 521 18.83 21.93 -17.36
C LYS A 521 17.67 21.47 -18.21
N ARG A 522 16.48 21.65 -17.68
CA ARG A 522 15.19 21.45 -18.36
C ARG A 522 14.51 22.80 -18.55
N MET A 523 13.89 22.98 -19.69
CA MET A 523 13.17 24.21 -20.09
C MET A 523 11.88 23.89 -20.83
N THR A 524 10.94 24.83 -20.86
CA THR A 524 9.76 24.75 -21.72
C THR A 524 10.10 25.06 -23.18
N PRO A 525 9.40 24.46 -24.16
CA PRO A 525 9.68 24.66 -25.59
C PRO A 525 9.52 26.10 -26.09
N ASP A 526 8.68 26.90 -25.44
CA ASP A 526 8.33 28.28 -25.85
C ASP A 526 9.52 29.26 -25.81
N ASN A 527 10.63 28.84 -25.25
CA ASN A 527 11.85 29.64 -25.17
C ASN A 527 12.64 29.77 -26.49
N PHE A 528 12.28 29.00 -27.55
CA PHE A 528 13.00 28.99 -28.83
C PHE A 528 12.06 29.21 -30.00
N LYS A 529 12.28 30.31 -30.77
CA LYS A 529 11.51 30.64 -31.97
C LYS A 529 12.40 30.46 -33.22
N SER A 530 11.78 30.04 -34.33
CA SER A 530 12.44 29.86 -35.61
C SER A 530 13.01 31.21 -36.17
N GLN A 531 14.17 31.19 -36.76
CA GLN A 531 14.85 32.34 -37.35
C GLN A 531 15.30 32.04 -38.80
N ASN A 532 15.42 33.09 -39.62
CA ASN A 532 15.87 32.92 -40.97
C ASN A 532 17.40 32.68 -41.07
N ARG A 533 17.80 32.04 -42.17
CA ARG A 533 19.26 31.78 -42.48
C ARG A 533 20.08 33.08 -42.47
N GLY A 534 21.25 33.04 -41.78
CA GLY A 534 22.14 34.22 -41.68
C GLY A 534 21.80 35.19 -40.53
N GLY A 535 20.84 34.87 -39.67
CA GLY A 535 20.55 35.62 -38.44
C GLY A 535 21.69 35.55 -37.41
N LYS A 536 21.64 36.46 -36.40
CA LYS A 536 22.63 36.50 -35.29
C LYS A 536 22.37 35.52 -34.15
N GLY A 537 21.27 34.79 -34.17
CA GLY A 537 20.91 33.81 -33.12
C GLY A 537 20.48 34.42 -31.80
N ILE A 538 20.13 33.55 -30.81
CA ILE A 538 19.68 33.91 -29.47
C ILE A 538 20.59 33.20 -28.45
N LYS A 539 20.94 33.88 -27.35
CA LYS A 539 21.69 33.27 -26.27
C LYS A 539 20.82 32.23 -25.53
N GLY A 540 21.18 30.94 -25.66
CA GLY A 540 20.40 29.82 -25.12
C GLY A 540 20.77 29.41 -23.70
N MET A 541 21.96 29.77 -23.23
CA MET A 541 22.45 29.41 -21.89
C MET A 541 23.62 30.32 -21.50
N GLN A 542 23.79 30.64 -20.24
CA GLN A 542 25.00 31.28 -19.74
C GLN A 542 26.05 30.18 -19.52
N THR A 543 27.14 30.26 -20.26
CA THR A 543 28.28 29.34 -20.18
C THR A 543 29.47 30.00 -19.48
N LEU A 544 30.38 29.17 -18.94
CA LEU A 544 31.68 29.60 -18.47
C LEU A 544 32.62 29.84 -19.67
N ASP A 545 33.73 30.50 -19.44
CA ASP A 545 34.80 30.57 -20.43
C ASP A 545 35.24 29.15 -20.80
N GLU A 546 35.30 28.84 -22.10
CA GLU A 546 35.59 27.51 -22.68
C GLU A 546 34.44 26.47 -22.56
N ASP A 547 33.23 26.80 -22.02
CA ASP A 547 32.06 25.91 -22.00
C ASP A 547 31.08 26.28 -23.13
N TYR A 548 30.48 25.29 -23.76
CA TYR A 548 29.44 25.48 -24.77
C TYR A 548 28.37 24.38 -24.70
N ILE A 549 27.18 24.62 -25.25
CA ILE A 549 26.10 23.64 -25.30
C ILE A 549 26.50 22.51 -26.24
N GLN A 550 26.51 21.29 -25.72
CA GLN A 550 26.86 20.11 -26.47
C GLN A 550 25.62 19.38 -26.97
N ASP A 551 24.60 19.27 -26.15
CA ASP A 551 23.33 18.65 -26.51
C ASP A 551 22.18 19.60 -26.25
N LEU A 552 21.24 19.63 -27.20
CA LEU A 552 19.95 20.29 -27.08
C LEU A 552 18.92 19.42 -27.78
N PHE A 553 17.96 18.88 -27.05
CA PHE A 553 16.93 18.00 -27.63
C PHE A 553 15.59 18.15 -26.89
N MET A 554 14.53 17.91 -27.62
CA MET A 554 13.16 17.86 -27.06
C MET A 554 12.81 16.44 -26.63
N THR A 555 12.16 16.33 -25.51
CA THR A 555 11.64 15.08 -24.96
C THR A 555 10.36 15.38 -24.18
N THR A 556 9.76 14.37 -23.51
CA THR A 556 8.67 14.61 -22.55
C THR A 556 9.18 14.42 -21.12
N SER A 557 8.46 14.99 -20.14
CA SER A 557 8.85 14.94 -18.74
C SER A 557 8.95 13.51 -18.19
N HIS A 558 8.19 12.55 -18.72
CA HIS A 558 8.18 11.15 -18.26
C HIS A 558 9.22 10.25 -18.91
N HIS A 559 9.87 10.68 -20.00
CA HIS A 559 10.87 9.84 -20.67
C HIS A 559 12.07 9.53 -19.75
N ILE A 560 12.58 8.30 -19.85
CA ILE A 560 13.84 7.92 -19.22
C ILE A 560 14.99 8.42 -20.09
N LEU A 561 15.84 9.25 -19.50
CA LEU A 561 17.09 9.66 -20.11
C LEU A 561 18.18 8.69 -19.71
N THR A 562 18.74 7.98 -20.69
CA THR A 562 19.89 7.12 -20.48
C THR A 562 21.15 7.86 -20.92
N PHE A 563 22.04 8.10 -19.97
CA PHE A 563 23.29 8.83 -20.15
C PHE A 563 24.42 7.83 -20.38
N PHE A 564 25.15 8.01 -21.44
CA PHE A 564 26.35 7.22 -21.75
C PHE A 564 27.60 8.09 -21.59
N THR A 565 28.60 7.55 -20.90
CA THR A 565 29.88 8.28 -20.67
C THR A 565 30.91 7.94 -21.70
N ASN A 566 31.92 8.81 -21.85
CA ASN A 566 33.09 8.60 -22.72
C ASN A 566 33.87 7.32 -22.37
N THR A 567 33.80 6.87 -21.11
CA THR A 567 34.40 5.63 -20.61
C THR A 567 33.53 4.38 -20.86
N GLY A 568 32.41 4.53 -21.55
CA GLY A 568 31.52 3.42 -21.91
C GLY A 568 30.61 2.92 -20.79
N ARG A 569 30.27 3.75 -19.79
CA ARG A 569 29.29 3.44 -18.76
C ARG A 569 27.92 4.07 -19.07
N ALA A 570 26.84 3.49 -18.51
CA ALA A 570 25.50 4.00 -18.67
C ALA A 570 24.84 4.30 -17.31
N TYR A 571 24.10 5.41 -17.23
CA TYR A 571 23.31 5.87 -16.11
C TYR A 571 21.89 6.18 -16.57
N LYS A 572 20.92 6.22 -15.67
CA LYS A 572 19.53 6.60 -16.00
C LYS A 572 18.98 7.64 -15.05
N LEU A 573 18.12 8.52 -15.57
CA LEU A 573 17.38 9.54 -14.83
C LEU A 573 16.05 9.80 -15.56
N LYS A 574 15.00 10.16 -14.85
CA LYS A 574 13.76 10.64 -15.46
C LYS A 574 13.91 12.11 -15.86
N ALA A 575 13.31 12.54 -16.98
CA ALA A 575 13.47 13.92 -17.46
C ALA A 575 12.94 14.94 -16.43
N TYR A 576 11.88 14.63 -15.68
CA TYR A 576 11.35 15.50 -14.63
C TYR A 576 12.29 15.65 -13.41
N GLU A 577 13.23 14.72 -13.19
CA GLU A 577 14.21 14.82 -12.10
C GLU A 577 15.30 15.89 -12.40
N ILE A 578 15.41 16.36 -13.66
CA ILE A 578 16.30 17.46 -14.02
C ILE A 578 15.61 18.78 -13.61
N PRO A 579 16.28 19.63 -12.81
CA PRO A 579 15.72 20.89 -12.35
C PRO A 579 15.34 21.81 -13.52
N GLU A 580 14.16 22.40 -13.43
CA GLU A 580 13.71 23.42 -14.36
C GLU A 580 14.47 24.73 -14.14
N SER A 581 14.85 25.38 -15.22
CA SER A 581 15.65 26.60 -15.17
C SER A 581 15.36 27.51 -16.35
N GLY A 582 15.43 28.80 -16.11
CA GLY A 582 15.23 29.81 -17.14
C GLY A 582 16.24 29.70 -18.28
N ARG A 583 15.88 30.29 -19.45
CA ARG A 583 16.70 30.23 -20.69
C ARG A 583 18.16 30.65 -20.49
N THR A 584 18.41 31.72 -19.77
CA THR A 584 19.75 32.28 -19.56
C THR A 584 20.52 31.67 -18.38
N SER A 585 19.89 30.83 -17.54
CA SER A 585 20.58 30.21 -16.41
C SER A 585 21.59 29.14 -16.85
N ARG A 586 22.58 28.85 -16.00
CA ARG A 586 23.60 27.83 -16.23
C ARG A 586 23.09 26.40 -16.05
N GLY A 587 22.01 26.21 -15.26
CA GLY A 587 21.52 24.88 -14.89
C GLY A 587 22.30 24.24 -13.73
N THR A 588 22.15 22.95 -13.55
CA THR A 588 22.72 22.14 -12.45
C THR A 588 23.86 21.27 -12.98
N ALA A 589 24.97 21.14 -12.23
CA ALA A 589 26.04 20.23 -12.58
C ALA A 589 25.55 18.77 -12.53
N ILE A 590 25.75 18.01 -13.59
CA ILE A 590 25.23 16.64 -13.75
C ILE A 590 25.77 15.67 -12.70
N ILE A 591 26.94 15.96 -12.14
CA ILE A 591 27.55 15.19 -11.05
C ILE A 591 26.71 15.23 -9.76
N ASN A 592 25.87 16.25 -9.60
CA ASN A 592 24.91 16.33 -8.49
C ASN A 592 23.66 15.46 -8.70
N LEU A 593 23.42 15.04 -9.95
CA LEU A 593 22.27 14.22 -10.32
C LEU A 593 22.67 12.75 -10.54
N LEU A 594 23.87 12.50 -11.06
CA LEU A 594 24.40 11.18 -11.38
C LEU A 594 25.70 10.92 -10.60
N GLN A 595 25.88 9.71 -10.11
CA GLN A 595 27.12 9.28 -9.41
C GLN A 595 28.23 8.94 -10.41
N LEU A 596 28.72 9.95 -11.14
CA LEU A 596 29.82 9.78 -12.11
C LEU A 596 31.12 9.45 -11.41
N GLN A 597 31.99 8.64 -12.07
CA GLN A 597 33.32 8.37 -11.60
C GLN A 597 34.30 9.52 -11.97
N PRO A 598 35.40 9.66 -11.28
CA PRO A 598 36.40 10.67 -11.64
C PRO A 598 36.85 10.55 -13.10
N GLY A 599 36.79 11.65 -13.83
CA GLY A 599 37.20 11.71 -15.27
C GLY A 599 36.10 11.32 -16.27
N GLU A 600 34.91 10.84 -15.80
CA GLU A 600 33.80 10.57 -16.69
C GLU A 600 33.14 11.85 -17.20
N LYS A 601 32.85 11.87 -18.50
CA LYS A 601 32.06 12.90 -19.19
C LYS A 601 30.92 12.24 -19.94
N ILE A 602 29.78 12.88 -20.03
CA ILE A 602 28.66 12.36 -20.80
C ILE A 602 28.95 12.50 -22.30
N ALA A 603 28.95 11.39 -23.02
CA ALA A 603 29.14 11.33 -24.46
C ALA A 603 27.80 11.42 -25.21
N ALA A 604 26.76 10.75 -24.73
CA ALA A 604 25.46 10.73 -25.38
C ALA A 604 24.33 10.64 -24.36
N VAL A 605 23.15 11.18 -24.69
CA VAL A 605 21.92 11.08 -23.94
C VAL A 605 20.81 10.54 -24.85
N ILE A 606 20.20 9.42 -24.45
CA ILE A 606 19.13 8.79 -25.22
C ILE A 606 17.82 8.87 -24.43
N PRO A 607 16.84 9.64 -24.90
CA PRO A 607 15.49 9.61 -24.34
C PRO A 607 14.81 8.31 -24.77
N ILE A 608 14.30 7.57 -23.80
CA ILE A 608 13.62 6.29 -24.00
C ILE A 608 12.18 6.41 -23.51
N ASP A 609 11.24 6.18 -24.43
CA ASP A 609 9.85 5.95 -24.09
C ASP A 609 9.64 4.46 -23.78
N VAL A 610 9.41 4.13 -22.52
CA VAL A 610 9.25 2.74 -22.06
C VAL A 610 8.05 2.06 -22.72
N LYS A 611 7.04 2.84 -23.13
CA LYS A 611 5.81 2.32 -23.75
C LYS A 611 6.01 1.89 -25.23
N GLN A 612 7.08 2.38 -25.89
CA GLN A 612 7.34 2.15 -27.33
C GLN A 612 8.49 1.18 -27.60
N ILE A 613 9.10 0.60 -26.57
CA ILE A 613 10.22 -0.34 -26.73
C ILE A 613 9.73 -1.69 -27.26
N ALA A 614 10.32 -2.14 -28.38
CA ALA A 614 10.12 -3.49 -28.91
C ALA A 614 11.29 -4.42 -28.51
N ASP A 615 11.02 -5.72 -28.41
CA ASP A 615 12.05 -6.74 -28.07
C ASP A 615 13.23 -6.79 -29.05
N LYS A 616 13.03 -6.30 -30.28
CA LYS A 616 14.06 -6.22 -31.35
C LYS A 616 14.94 -4.98 -31.28
N ASP A 617 14.63 -4.02 -30.41
CA ASP A 617 15.36 -2.76 -30.32
C ASP A 617 16.72 -2.94 -29.66
N ASN A 618 17.71 -2.22 -30.20
CA ASN A 618 19.10 -2.30 -29.76
C ASN A 618 19.67 -0.90 -29.51
N MET A 619 20.65 -0.82 -28.62
CA MET A 619 21.54 0.31 -28.47
C MET A 619 22.74 0.10 -29.39
N PHE A 620 22.85 0.94 -30.40
CA PHE A 620 23.98 0.95 -31.30
C PHE A 620 24.98 2.06 -30.89
N MET A 621 26.22 1.71 -30.71
CA MET A 621 27.26 2.57 -30.12
C MET A 621 28.39 2.75 -31.12
N ALA A 622 28.98 3.95 -31.18
CA ALA A 622 30.17 4.23 -31.99
C ALA A 622 31.23 4.95 -31.17
N THR A 623 32.49 4.57 -31.37
CA THR A 623 33.63 5.20 -30.70
C THR A 623 34.39 6.14 -31.65
N ARG A 624 35.20 7.02 -31.07
CA ARG A 624 36.05 7.98 -31.82
C ARG A 624 36.97 7.29 -32.83
N LYS A 625 37.51 6.11 -32.50
CA LYS A 625 38.39 5.33 -33.36
C LYS A 625 37.68 4.37 -34.32
N GLY A 626 36.33 4.55 -34.49
CA GLY A 626 35.57 3.85 -35.49
C GLY A 626 35.18 2.42 -35.12
N ILE A 627 35.19 2.06 -33.81
CA ILE A 627 34.63 0.83 -33.30
C ILE A 627 33.13 1.00 -33.13
N VAL A 628 32.37 -0.03 -33.50
CA VAL A 628 30.92 -0.05 -33.35
C VAL A 628 30.47 -1.27 -32.59
N LYS A 629 29.36 -1.12 -31.86
CA LYS A 629 28.78 -2.20 -31.07
C LYS A 629 27.25 -2.13 -31.08
N LYS A 630 26.60 -3.28 -31.09
CA LYS A 630 25.14 -3.43 -30.92
C LYS A 630 24.85 -4.25 -29.69
N THR A 631 23.95 -3.74 -28.80
CA THR A 631 23.53 -4.41 -27.56
C THR A 631 22.02 -4.32 -27.42
N PRO A 632 21.29 -5.43 -27.17
CA PRO A 632 19.84 -5.39 -26.97
C PRO A 632 19.45 -4.43 -25.84
N ILE A 633 18.37 -3.67 -26.03
CA ILE A 633 17.91 -2.66 -25.06
C ILE A 633 17.55 -3.26 -23.71
N LYS A 634 17.05 -4.49 -23.67
CA LYS A 634 16.72 -5.23 -22.44
C LYS A 634 17.91 -5.39 -21.48
N GLU A 635 19.14 -5.36 -21.99
CA GLU A 635 20.34 -5.39 -21.18
C GLU A 635 20.50 -4.11 -20.32
N PHE A 636 19.77 -3.03 -20.65
CA PHE A 636 19.78 -1.74 -19.95
C PHE A 636 18.54 -1.51 -19.08
N ALA A 637 17.64 -2.49 -18.94
CA ALA A 637 16.42 -2.37 -18.12
C ALA A 637 16.73 -2.01 -16.66
N ASN A 638 17.76 -2.64 -16.07
CA ASN A 638 18.16 -2.48 -14.69
C ASN A 638 19.52 -1.75 -14.55
N ILE A 639 19.50 -0.42 -14.71
CA ILE A 639 20.68 0.42 -14.46
C ILE A 639 20.69 0.83 -12.99
N ARG A 640 21.75 0.49 -12.26
CA ARG A 640 21.96 0.89 -10.85
C ARG A 640 22.33 2.37 -10.77
N LYS A 641 22.12 3.03 -9.62
CA LYS A 641 22.54 4.44 -9.40
C LYS A 641 24.04 4.67 -9.62
N THR A 642 24.86 3.67 -9.34
CA THR A 642 26.32 3.67 -9.57
C THR A 642 26.70 3.45 -11.03
N GLY A 643 25.74 3.36 -11.95
CA GLY A 643 25.95 3.06 -13.36
C GLY A 643 26.29 1.60 -13.65
N ILE A 644 26.24 1.24 -14.93
CA ILE A 644 26.62 -0.08 -15.44
C ILE A 644 27.55 0.07 -16.64
N GLN A 645 28.37 -0.94 -16.90
CA GLN A 645 29.20 -0.98 -18.12
C GLN A 645 28.31 -1.19 -19.35
N ALA A 646 28.44 -0.34 -20.38
CA ALA A 646 27.72 -0.42 -21.65
C ALA A 646 28.57 -0.96 -22.79
N ILE A 647 29.84 -0.61 -22.83
CA ILE A 647 30.83 -1.08 -23.80
C ILE A 647 32.20 -1.19 -23.14
N GLY A 648 32.97 -2.22 -23.47
CA GLY A 648 34.40 -2.30 -23.11
C GLY A 648 35.19 -1.32 -23.96
N MET A 649 35.89 -0.39 -23.30
CA MET A 649 36.70 0.63 -23.98
C MET A 649 38.17 0.23 -24.03
N ARG A 650 38.89 0.70 -25.06
CA ARG A 650 40.37 0.72 -25.11
C ARG A 650 40.87 1.97 -24.39
N ASP A 651 42.06 1.92 -23.84
CA ASP A 651 42.62 3.02 -23.02
C ASP A 651 42.77 4.36 -23.78
N ASP A 652 42.81 4.32 -25.09
CA ASP A 652 43.02 5.46 -25.97
C ASP A 652 41.80 5.79 -26.87
N ASP A 653 40.63 5.23 -26.57
CA ASP A 653 39.40 5.44 -27.34
C ASP A 653 38.28 6.03 -26.43
N GLU A 654 37.32 6.68 -27.03
CA GLU A 654 36.17 7.26 -26.34
C GLU A 654 34.87 6.95 -27.06
N LEU A 655 33.80 6.67 -26.30
CA LEU A 655 32.47 6.58 -26.85
C LEU A 655 31.98 7.98 -27.24
N ILE A 656 31.53 8.13 -28.51
CA ILE A 656 31.09 9.44 -29.03
C ILE A 656 29.59 9.55 -29.25
N GLU A 657 28.94 8.50 -29.71
CA GLU A 657 27.52 8.53 -30.01
C GLU A 657 26.85 7.18 -29.76
N VAL A 658 25.60 7.21 -29.30
CA VAL A 658 24.73 6.05 -29.08
C VAL A 658 23.38 6.34 -29.72
N LYS A 659 22.79 5.38 -30.41
CA LYS A 659 21.44 5.47 -30.99
C LYS A 659 20.61 4.22 -30.73
N LEU A 660 19.30 4.39 -30.67
CA LEU A 660 18.36 3.30 -30.67
C LEU A 660 18.12 2.82 -32.10
N THR A 661 18.21 1.53 -32.35
CA THR A 661 18.02 0.89 -33.66
C THR A 661 17.06 -0.30 -33.57
N ASP A 662 16.40 -0.61 -34.69
CA ASP A 662 15.37 -1.65 -34.80
C ASP A 662 15.81 -2.90 -35.60
N SER A 663 17.10 -3.05 -35.85
CA SER A 663 17.73 -4.10 -36.65
C SER A 663 17.40 -4.09 -38.17
N ASP A 664 16.80 -3.00 -38.64
CA ASP A 664 16.43 -2.81 -40.07
C ASP A 664 16.81 -1.43 -40.58
N CYS A 665 18.00 -0.97 -40.31
CA CYS A 665 18.51 0.31 -40.78
C CYS A 665 19.94 0.21 -41.26
N ASP A 666 20.41 1.24 -42.02
CA ASP A 666 21.81 1.41 -42.38
C ASP A 666 22.46 2.41 -41.42
N ILE A 667 23.65 2.09 -41.01
CA ILE A 667 24.53 2.92 -40.17
C ILE A 667 25.44 3.77 -41.04
N ILE A 668 25.48 5.06 -40.77
CA ILE A 668 26.32 6.02 -41.49
C ILE A 668 27.31 6.65 -40.48
N LEU A 669 28.59 6.40 -40.65
CA LEU A 669 29.65 7.03 -39.86
C LEU A 669 30.31 8.13 -40.70
N VAL A 670 30.54 9.31 -40.12
CA VAL A 670 31.19 10.44 -40.75
C VAL A 670 32.41 10.88 -39.95
N THR A 671 33.53 11.17 -40.63
CA THR A 671 34.76 11.55 -39.98
C THR A 671 35.00 13.04 -40.06
N LYS A 672 35.91 13.51 -39.19
CA LYS A 672 36.38 14.89 -39.10
C LYS A 672 37.02 15.39 -40.41
N LEU A 673 37.75 14.51 -41.14
CA LEU A 673 38.37 14.83 -42.41
C LEU A 673 37.45 14.59 -43.62
N GLY A 674 36.16 14.43 -43.38
CA GLY A 674 35.12 14.40 -44.44
C GLY A 674 35.04 13.07 -45.19
N GLN A 675 35.33 11.94 -44.57
CA GLN A 675 35.03 10.60 -45.07
C GLN A 675 33.72 10.11 -44.49
N CYS A 676 33.03 9.19 -45.19
CA CYS A 676 31.78 8.62 -44.77
C CYS A 676 31.67 7.15 -45.19
N ILE A 677 31.17 6.29 -44.33
CA ILE A 677 30.83 4.91 -44.65
C ILE A 677 29.38 4.64 -44.30
N ARG A 678 28.67 3.95 -45.20
CA ARG A 678 27.32 3.45 -44.98
C ARG A 678 27.33 1.93 -45.05
N PHE A 679 26.83 1.26 -44.02
CA PHE A 679 26.75 -0.22 -43.95
C PHE A 679 25.49 -0.67 -43.23
N LYS A 680 25.06 -1.92 -43.44
CA LYS A 680 23.86 -2.46 -42.80
C LYS A 680 24.08 -2.74 -41.35
N GLU A 681 23.10 -2.38 -40.50
CA GLU A 681 23.13 -2.70 -39.06
C GLU A 681 23.31 -4.20 -38.81
N THR A 682 22.76 -5.05 -39.69
CA THR A 682 22.83 -6.53 -39.60
C THR A 682 24.27 -7.05 -39.73
N ASP A 683 25.21 -6.26 -40.28
CA ASP A 683 26.63 -6.64 -40.36
C ASP A 683 27.31 -6.64 -38.97
N VAL A 684 26.62 -6.08 -37.94
CA VAL A 684 27.08 -6.06 -36.55
C VAL A 684 26.20 -6.98 -35.71
N ARG A 685 26.78 -8.05 -35.16
CA ARG A 685 26.07 -8.99 -34.28
C ARG A 685 25.77 -8.36 -32.93
N PRO A 686 24.59 -8.60 -32.32
CA PRO A 686 24.30 -8.21 -30.94
C PRO A 686 25.32 -8.87 -29.97
N THR A 687 25.82 -8.12 -29.02
CA THR A 687 26.76 -8.59 -27.99
C THR A 687 26.37 -8.05 -26.61
N GLY A 688 26.78 -8.78 -25.55
CA GLY A 688 26.56 -8.35 -24.18
C GLY A 688 27.30 -7.05 -23.82
N ARG A 689 26.90 -6.40 -22.72
CA ARG A 689 27.34 -5.07 -22.30
C ARG A 689 28.87 -4.89 -22.18
N SER A 690 29.61 -5.89 -21.69
CA SER A 690 31.05 -5.80 -21.45
C SER A 690 31.94 -6.00 -22.71
N ALA A 691 31.36 -6.35 -23.86
CA ALA A 691 32.12 -6.54 -25.10
C ALA A 691 32.68 -5.22 -25.65
N MET A 692 33.81 -5.29 -26.35
CA MET A 692 34.51 -4.10 -26.94
C MET A 692 33.91 -3.66 -28.30
N GLY A 693 33.13 -4.50 -28.97
CA GLY A 693 32.61 -4.21 -30.30
C GLY A 693 33.52 -4.67 -31.44
N VAL A 694 33.24 -4.20 -32.66
CA VAL A 694 33.91 -4.56 -33.90
C VAL A 694 34.28 -3.32 -34.71
N ILE A 695 35.22 -3.42 -35.66
CA ILE A 695 35.59 -2.29 -36.51
C ILE A 695 34.40 -1.94 -37.43
N GLY A 696 33.90 -0.73 -37.32
CA GLY A 696 32.86 -0.15 -38.17
C GLY A 696 33.46 0.58 -39.37
N MET A 697 34.49 1.37 -39.16
CA MET A 697 35.24 2.11 -40.18
C MET A 697 36.75 2.03 -39.92
N ASN A 698 37.52 1.84 -40.98
CA ASN A 698 38.97 1.87 -40.90
C ASN A 698 39.42 3.29 -41.22
N LEU A 699 39.84 4.03 -40.18
CA LEU A 699 40.22 5.44 -40.28
C LEU A 699 41.56 5.65 -40.94
N LEU A 700 41.73 6.79 -41.62
CA LEU A 700 43.03 7.29 -42.09
C LEU A 700 43.83 7.82 -40.88
N ASP A 701 45.14 7.96 -41.04
CA ASP A 701 45.99 8.53 -39.99
C ASP A 701 45.45 9.92 -39.54
N GLU A 702 45.37 10.17 -38.24
CA GLU A 702 44.87 11.39 -37.60
C GLU A 702 43.39 11.72 -37.82
N ASP A 703 42.57 10.82 -38.42
CA ASP A 703 41.15 11.02 -38.59
C ASP A 703 40.36 10.44 -37.40
N GLU A 704 39.19 11.00 -37.13
CA GLU A 704 38.32 10.63 -36.04
C GLU A 704 36.87 10.60 -36.52
N VAL A 705 36.04 9.68 -35.99
CA VAL A 705 34.60 9.71 -36.22
C VAL A 705 34.00 10.86 -35.42
N VAL A 706 33.23 11.73 -36.08
CA VAL A 706 32.54 12.88 -35.45
C VAL A 706 31.04 12.66 -35.26
N GLY A 707 30.46 11.67 -35.93
CA GLY A 707 29.06 11.36 -35.74
C GLY A 707 28.61 10.09 -36.44
N MET A 708 27.50 9.53 -35.91
CA MET A 708 26.83 8.35 -36.42
C MET A 708 25.37 8.68 -36.72
N GLN A 709 24.87 8.34 -37.91
CA GLN A 709 23.49 8.58 -38.32
C GLN A 709 22.85 7.29 -38.82
N LEU A 710 21.51 7.27 -38.84
CA LEU A 710 20.69 6.18 -39.38
C LEU A 710 19.95 6.68 -40.62
N ASP A 711 19.87 5.87 -41.67
CA ASP A 711 19.18 6.22 -42.92
C ASP A 711 17.68 6.51 -42.72
N LYS A 712 17.01 5.83 -41.78
CA LYS A 712 15.60 6.07 -41.45
C LYS A 712 15.31 7.39 -40.75
N GLN A 713 16.34 8.15 -40.38
CA GLN A 713 16.17 9.41 -39.64
C GLN A 713 16.02 10.65 -40.54
N GLY A 714 16.07 10.50 -41.87
CA GLY A 714 15.88 11.55 -42.87
C GLY A 714 16.35 11.12 -44.26
N ASP A 715 15.98 11.87 -45.26
CA ASP A 715 16.30 11.59 -46.67
C ASP A 715 17.66 12.17 -47.10
N SER A 716 18.18 13.12 -46.32
CA SER A 716 19.40 13.84 -46.63
C SER A 716 20.35 13.85 -45.42
N LEU A 717 21.65 13.82 -45.68
CA LEU A 717 22.68 13.96 -44.67
C LEU A 717 23.15 15.43 -44.63
N LEU A 718 22.80 16.13 -43.56
CA LEU A 718 23.30 17.46 -43.25
C LEU A 718 24.71 17.35 -42.65
N ILE A 719 25.71 17.94 -43.28
CA ILE A 719 27.09 18.01 -42.82
C ILE A 719 27.48 19.46 -42.63
N VAL A 720 27.98 19.79 -41.43
CA VAL A 720 28.38 21.15 -41.05
C VAL A 720 29.81 21.18 -40.60
N SER A 721 30.53 22.22 -41.03
CA SER A 721 31.96 22.44 -40.71
C SER A 721 32.15 23.54 -39.63
N GLU A 722 33.31 23.58 -39.00
CA GLU A 722 33.64 24.48 -37.90
C GLU A 722 33.50 25.97 -38.24
N ASN A 723 33.71 26.36 -39.52
CA ASN A 723 33.59 27.75 -39.95
C ASN A 723 32.17 28.12 -40.44
N GLY A 724 31.13 27.34 -40.05
CA GLY A 724 29.74 27.69 -40.29
C GLY A 724 29.25 27.45 -41.73
N LEU A 725 29.95 26.66 -42.52
CA LEU A 725 29.50 26.20 -43.83
C LEU A 725 28.88 24.81 -43.69
N GLY A 726 27.79 24.56 -44.43
CA GLY A 726 27.14 23.27 -44.42
C GLY A 726 26.34 23.00 -45.70
N LYS A 727 25.91 21.75 -45.85
CA LYS A 727 25.13 21.29 -46.98
C LYS A 727 24.29 20.08 -46.59
N ARG A 728 23.23 19.86 -47.34
CA ARG A 728 22.54 18.57 -47.39
C ARG A 728 23.01 17.76 -48.59
N THR A 729 23.06 16.47 -48.45
CA THR A 729 23.35 15.53 -49.55
C THR A 729 22.41 14.37 -49.44
N ASP A 730 21.78 13.97 -50.54
CA ASP A 730 20.87 12.83 -50.56
C ASP A 730 21.57 11.57 -50.04
N ILE A 731 20.94 10.85 -49.11
CA ILE A 731 21.49 9.63 -48.53
C ILE A 731 21.76 8.56 -49.58
N ASN A 732 21.02 8.52 -50.66
CA ASN A 732 21.24 7.59 -51.77
C ASN A 732 22.52 7.83 -52.56
N GLU A 733 23.15 9.00 -52.46
CA GLU A 733 24.49 9.20 -53.01
C GLU A 733 25.59 8.40 -52.30
N PHE A 734 25.30 7.88 -51.09
CA PHE A 734 26.21 7.05 -50.32
C PHE A 734 25.89 5.56 -50.49
N VAL A 735 26.71 4.89 -51.25
CA VAL A 735 26.56 3.47 -51.56
C VAL A 735 26.77 2.63 -50.29
N VAL A 736 25.89 1.67 -50.04
CA VAL A 736 26.02 0.72 -48.94
C VAL A 736 27.26 -0.16 -49.16
N GLN A 737 28.13 -0.22 -48.20
CA GLN A 737 29.41 -0.98 -48.17
C GLN A 737 29.39 -1.99 -47.03
N HIS A 738 30.35 -2.89 -47.00
CA HIS A 738 30.59 -3.69 -45.81
C HIS A 738 31.31 -2.86 -44.74
N ARG A 739 30.99 -3.08 -43.44
CA ARG A 739 31.67 -2.45 -42.32
C ARG A 739 33.20 -2.68 -42.39
N GLY A 740 33.98 -1.77 -41.80
CA GLY A 740 35.45 -1.87 -41.72
C GLY A 740 36.15 -1.38 -43.00
N GLY A 741 35.41 -0.81 -43.97
CA GLY A 741 36.02 -0.11 -45.11
C GLY A 741 36.54 1.28 -44.78
N LYS A 742 37.26 1.91 -45.69
CA LYS A 742 37.80 3.29 -45.58
C LYS A 742 36.73 4.36 -45.89
N GLY A 743 35.54 3.96 -46.41
CA GLY A 743 34.46 4.85 -46.80
C GLY A 743 34.74 5.67 -48.06
N VAL A 744 33.92 6.68 -48.31
CA VAL A 744 33.96 7.57 -49.46
C VAL A 744 33.97 9.04 -49.02
N LYS A 745 34.45 9.92 -49.83
CA LYS A 745 34.51 11.35 -49.52
C LYS A 745 33.10 11.96 -49.48
N CYS A 746 32.72 12.62 -48.41
CA CYS A 746 31.41 13.21 -48.20
C CYS A 746 31.41 14.73 -48.09
N TYR A 747 32.58 15.33 -47.83
CA TYR A 747 32.74 16.78 -47.69
C TYR A 747 34.10 17.22 -48.21
N LYS A 748 34.15 18.40 -48.87
CA LYS A 748 35.41 18.96 -49.35
C LYS A 748 35.96 19.95 -48.33
N ILE A 749 36.98 19.55 -47.61
CA ILE A 749 37.69 20.35 -46.62
C ILE A 749 38.69 21.27 -47.29
N ASN A 750 38.72 22.53 -46.87
CA ASN A 750 39.69 23.57 -47.27
C ASN A 750 39.82 24.61 -46.12
N GLU A 751 40.70 25.58 -46.27
CA GLU A 751 40.90 26.63 -45.24
C GLU A 751 39.62 27.42 -44.91
N LYS A 752 38.70 27.60 -45.87
CA LYS A 752 37.43 28.30 -45.66
C LYS A 752 36.42 27.50 -44.88
N THR A 753 36.40 26.20 -45.00
CA THR A 753 35.45 25.33 -44.31
C THR A 753 35.89 24.93 -42.93
N GLY A 754 37.19 24.70 -42.76
CA GLY A 754 37.69 23.96 -41.61
C GLY A 754 37.20 22.50 -41.61
N ASN A 755 37.35 21.81 -40.49
CA ASN A 755 36.98 20.42 -40.31
C ASN A 755 35.46 20.22 -40.14
N VAL A 756 34.96 19.02 -40.39
CA VAL A 756 33.58 18.64 -40.06
C VAL A 756 33.41 18.55 -38.57
N VAL A 757 32.38 19.22 -38.02
CA VAL A 757 32.06 19.22 -36.56
C VAL A 757 30.76 18.51 -36.23
N GLY A 758 29.87 18.32 -37.22
CA GLY A 758 28.62 17.64 -36.94
C GLY A 758 27.92 17.12 -38.19
N VAL A 759 27.16 16.06 -38.00
CA VAL A 759 26.35 15.42 -39.04
C VAL A 759 24.98 15.04 -38.46
N LYS A 760 23.90 15.29 -39.22
CA LYS A 760 22.54 14.85 -38.88
C LYS A 760 21.80 14.36 -40.13
N ALA A 761 21.09 13.26 -40.00
CA ALA A 761 20.14 12.84 -41.03
C ALA A 761 18.84 13.68 -40.88
N VAL A 762 18.44 14.38 -41.95
CA VAL A 762 17.32 15.34 -41.93
C VAL A 762 16.42 15.14 -43.15
N ASP A 763 15.18 15.61 -43.03
CA ASP A 763 14.20 15.78 -44.11
C ASP A 763 13.82 17.26 -44.26
N ASP A 764 13.10 17.61 -45.32
CA ASP A 764 12.72 18.99 -45.61
C ASP A 764 11.79 19.62 -44.56
N THR A 765 11.02 18.80 -43.84
CA THR A 765 10.07 19.23 -42.82
C THR A 765 10.65 19.54 -41.46
N ARG A 766 11.96 19.36 -41.29
CA ARG A 766 12.67 19.49 -40.01
C ARG A 766 13.41 20.82 -39.88
N GLU A 767 13.69 21.15 -38.65
CA GLU A 767 14.50 22.28 -38.26
C GLU A 767 15.73 21.77 -37.50
N VAL A 768 16.86 22.50 -37.67
CA VAL A 768 18.12 22.22 -36.98
C VAL A 768 18.61 23.43 -36.23
N MET A 769 19.26 23.22 -35.11
CA MET A 769 19.94 24.26 -34.35
C MET A 769 21.45 24.12 -34.57
N LEU A 770 22.12 25.21 -34.95
CA LEU A 770 23.55 25.31 -34.91
C LEU A 770 23.97 26.03 -33.64
N ILE A 771 24.93 25.49 -32.96
CA ILE A 771 25.41 25.96 -31.67
C ILE A 771 26.88 26.34 -31.79
N THR A 772 27.21 27.56 -31.40
CA THR A 772 28.57 28.09 -31.49
C THR A 772 29.34 27.92 -30.19
N THR A 773 30.67 28.07 -30.22
CA THR A 773 31.53 27.96 -29.04
C THR A 773 31.31 29.01 -27.98
N ASP A 774 30.70 30.15 -28.32
CA ASP A 774 30.30 31.24 -27.41
C ASP A 774 28.87 31.11 -26.93
N GLY A 775 28.17 29.97 -27.22
CA GLY A 775 26.84 29.65 -26.76
C GLY A 775 25.68 30.31 -27.53
N ILE A 776 25.95 30.87 -28.71
CA ILE A 776 24.89 31.39 -29.60
C ILE A 776 24.23 30.21 -30.32
N ILE A 777 22.91 30.23 -30.38
CA ILE A 777 22.09 29.22 -31.05
C ILE A 777 21.31 29.90 -32.18
N ILE A 778 21.38 29.32 -33.38
CA ILE A 778 20.52 29.69 -34.52
C ILE A 778 19.69 28.47 -34.93
N GLN A 779 18.38 28.64 -35.10
CA GLN A 779 17.47 27.60 -35.59
C GLN A 779 17.13 27.88 -37.06
N ILE A 780 17.33 26.89 -37.92
CA ILE A 780 17.22 27.02 -39.38
C ILE A 780 16.32 25.88 -39.88
N LYS A 781 15.42 26.15 -40.84
CA LYS A 781 14.67 25.11 -41.54
C LYS A 781 15.57 24.33 -42.49
N CYS A 782 15.40 23.03 -42.56
CA CYS A 782 16.22 22.17 -43.41
C CYS A 782 16.01 22.47 -44.92
N ASP A 783 14.80 22.86 -45.34
CA ASP A 783 14.50 23.24 -46.72
C ASP A 783 15.28 24.47 -47.18
N ASP A 784 15.66 25.39 -46.27
CA ASP A 784 16.50 26.56 -46.59
C ASP A 784 17.99 26.17 -46.83
N ILE A 785 18.39 24.96 -46.57
CA ILE A 785 19.77 24.50 -46.73
C ILE A 785 19.91 23.78 -48.07
N SER A 786 20.84 24.24 -48.89
CA SER A 786 21.05 23.73 -50.25
C SER A 786 21.40 22.24 -50.26
N ASN A 787 20.69 21.47 -51.13
CA ASN A 787 21.03 20.09 -51.42
C ASN A 787 22.14 20.05 -52.49
N LEU A 788 23.30 19.50 -52.13
CA LEU A 788 24.50 19.53 -52.95
C LEU A 788 25.17 18.17 -53.00
N GLY A 789 25.81 17.87 -54.13
CA GLY A 789 26.53 16.62 -54.33
C GLY A 789 27.64 16.34 -53.28
N ARG A 790 28.01 15.10 -53.14
CA ARG A 790 28.90 14.53 -52.12
C ARG A 790 30.23 15.31 -51.91
N ILE A 791 30.90 15.72 -53.03
CA ILE A 791 32.24 16.33 -52.97
C ILE A 791 32.14 17.84 -53.12
N THR A 792 31.39 18.53 -52.26
CA THR A 792 31.27 20.00 -52.26
C THR A 792 31.53 20.56 -50.86
N SER A 793 31.82 21.85 -50.77
CA SER A 793 32.16 22.56 -49.52
C SER A 793 30.96 23.16 -48.79
N GLY A 794 29.74 23.03 -49.35
CA GLY A 794 28.52 23.63 -48.75
C GLY A 794 28.38 25.13 -48.94
N VAL A 795 27.34 25.69 -48.31
CA VAL A 795 27.00 27.11 -48.30
C VAL A 795 27.09 27.65 -46.88
N LYS A 796 27.18 28.95 -46.71
CA LYS A 796 27.23 29.58 -45.39
C LYS A 796 25.89 29.50 -44.70
N LEU A 797 25.83 28.88 -43.49
CA LEU A 797 24.66 28.71 -42.70
C LEU A 797 24.51 29.72 -41.56
N ILE A 798 25.64 30.14 -40.97
CA ILE A 798 25.69 31.13 -39.89
C ILE A 798 26.83 32.11 -40.10
N ASN A 799 26.62 33.37 -39.70
CA ASN A 799 27.68 34.36 -39.62
C ASN A 799 28.34 34.26 -38.24
N LEU A 800 29.64 33.95 -38.24
CA LEU A 800 30.46 33.81 -37.04
C LEU A 800 31.29 35.06 -36.85
N ASP A 801 31.48 35.48 -35.60
CA ASP A 801 32.45 36.53 -35.24
C ASP A 801 33.89 35.96 -35.26
N ASP A 802 34.90 36.85 -35.29
CA ASP A 802 36.33 36.45 -35.36
C ASP A 802 36.69 35.54 -34.18
N GLY A 803 37.21 34.34 -34.48
CA GLY A 803 37.61 33.36 -33.49
C GLY A 803 36.51 32.44 -32.99
N VAL A 804 35.23 32.68 -33.31
CA VAL A 804 34.09 31.84 -32.95
C VAL A 804 33.88 30.74 -34.00
N LYS A 805 33.64 29.51 -33.54
CA LYS A 805 33.38 28.33 -34.39
C LYS A 805 32.02 27.71 -34.09
N VAL A 806 31.52 26.94 -35.05
CA VAL A 806 30.38 26.04 -34.76
C VAL A 806 30.91 24.88 -33.90
N ALA A 807 30.31 24.68 -32.76
CA ALA A 807 30.64 23.63 -31.82
C ALA A 807 29.87 22.32 -32.10
N THR A 808 28.59 22.41 -32.32
CA THR A 808 27.73 21.22 -32.59
C THR A 808 26.41 21.60 -33.29
N ILE A 809 25.68 20.58 -33.74
CA ILE A 809 24.37 20.72 -34.36
C ILE A 809 23.35 19.82 -33.67
N ALA A 810 22.14 20.33 -33.44
CA ALA A 810 21.03 19.60 -32.84
C ALA A 810 19.81 19.59 -33.76
N LYS A 811 19.04 18.51 -33.77
CA LYS A 811 17.82 18.34 -34.57
C LYS A 811 16.61 18.64 -33.70
N VAL A 812 15.69 19.45 -34.21
CA VAL A 812 14.41 19.76 -33.53
C VAL A 812 13.39 18.67 -33.87
N ARG A 813 12.69 18.11 -32.86
CA ARG A 813 11.57 17.15 -33.10
C ARG A 813 10.33 17.92 -33.56
N LYS A 814 9.58 17.37 -34.54
CA LYS A 814 8.24 17.86 -34.89
C LYS A 814 7.33 17.81 -33.66
N LYS A 815 6.54 18.86 -33.43
CA LYS A 815 5.38 18.77 -32.52
C LYS A 815 4.45 17.66 -33.02
N PRO A 816 3.84 16.84 -32.15
CA PRO A 816 2.73 15.98 -32.57
C PRO A 816 1.64 16.88 -33.15
N VAL A 817 1.19 16.59 -34.36
CA VAL A 817 0.01 17.25 -34.95
C VAL A 817 -1.17 16.76 -34.16
N ASP A 818 -1.83 17.65 -33.41
CA ASP A 818 -3.13 17.39 -32.84
C ASP A 818 -4.10 17.17 -34.03
N GLU A 819 -4.70 16.00 -34.13
CA GLU A 819 -5.68 15.65 -35.17
C GLU A 819 -6.97 16.51 -35.15
N ASN A 820 -7.07 17.50 -34.25
CA ASN A 820 -8.23 18.40 -34.09
C ASN A 820 -8.07 19.78 -34.76
N ASP A 821 -6.97 20.07 -35.50
CA ASP A 821 -6.77 21.33 -36.20
C ASP A 821 -6.99 21.16 -37.70
N LYS A 822 -8.13 20.61 -38.09
CA LYS A 822 -8.59 20.50 -39.51
C LYS A 822 -9.59 21.56 -39.95
N ASP A 823 -9.75 22.66 -39.22
CA ASP A 823 -10.65 23.72 -39.64
C ASP A 823 -10.04 25.15 -39.47
N ALA A 824 -8.94 25.42 -40.13
CA ALA A 824 -8.48 26.81 -40.32
C ALA A 824 -7.53 26.96 -41.54
N ASP A 825 -8.00 26.52 -42.73
CA ASP A 825 -7.46 26.98 -43.99
C ASP A 825 -8.60 27.45 -44.89
N GLY A 826 -8.75 28.74 -44.99
CA GLY A 826 -9.68 29.41 -45.92
C GLY A 826 -9.84 30.86 -45.54
N PHE A 827 -8.91 31.69 -45.96
CA PHE A 827 -9.17 32.97 -46.64
C PHE A 827 -7.83 33.66 -46.90
N GLU A 828 -7.44 33.63 -48.17
CA GLU A 828 -6.41 34.47 -48.76
C GLU A 828 -7.01 35.83 -49.17
N GLU A 829 -6.13 36.85 -49.07
CA GLU A 829 -5.99 38.08 -49.87
C GLU A 829 -7.07 39.16 -49.79
N GLU A 830 -6.74 40.35 -49.33
CA GLU A 830 -6.37 41.50 -50.15
C GLU A 830 -6.13 42.79 -49.34
N SER A 831 -4.96 43.34 -49.64
CA SER A 831 -4.63 44.75 -49.90
C SER A 831 -4.64 45.81 -48.76
N GLN A 832 -3.42 46.27 -48.55
CA GLN A 832 -2.88 47.67 -48.66
C GLN A 832 -3.58 48.85 -47.95
N GLU A 833 -2.70 49.48 -47.18
CA GLU A 833 -2.50 50.94 -47.03
C GLU A 833 -3.48 51.77 -46.21
N LYS A 834 -2.97 52.36 -45.18
CA LYS A 834 -2.76 53.78 -44.87
C LYS A 834 -3.02 54.14 -43.41
N SER A 835 -1.93 54.52 -42.82
CA SER A 835 -1.64 55.61 -41.87
C SER A 835 -2.80 56.46 -41.31
N ALA A 836 -2.59 56.77 -40.04
CA ALA A 836 -2.76 58.05 -39.33
C ALA A 836 -3.90 58.24 -38.32
N VAL A 837 -3.48 58.27 -37.06
CA VAL A 837 -3.60 59.42 -36.14
C VAL A 837 -5.00 59.81 -35.62
N VAL A 838 -5.05 59.91 -34.25
CA VAL A 838 -5.78 60.86 -33.41
C VAL A 838 -7.13 60.43 -32.74
N SER A 839 -7.00 60.33 -31.44
CA SER A 839 -7.73 60.90 -30.32
C SER A 839 -9.19 60.61 -30.06
N GLU A 840 -9.38 60.27 -28.80
CA GLU A 840 -10.36 60.75 -27.80
C GLU A 840 -11.87 60.63 -28.02
N ALA A 841 -12.45 60.14 -26.96
CA ALA A 841 -13.68 60.57 -26.31
C ALA A 841 -14.96 59.76 -26.49
N ASP A 842 -15.41 59.29 -25.39
CA ASP A 842 -16.77 59.28 -24.83
C ASP A 842 -17.94 58.65 -25.60
N SER A 843 -18.51 57.64 -24.99
CA SER A 843 -19.91 57.64 -24.49
C SER A 843 -20.46 56.20 -24.49
N GLN A 844 -20.92 55.81 -23.33
CA GLN A 844 -21.97 54.78 -23.17
C GLN A 844 -23.28 55.23 -23.83
N PRO A 845 -24.25 54.37 -24.18
CA PRO A 845 -25.02 53.66 -23.18
C PRO A 845 -25.68 52.32 -23.57
N GLU A 846 -26.11 51.63 -22.52
CA GLU A 846 -27.29 50.75 -22.30
C GLU A 846 -27.53 49.62 -23.32
N GLY A 847 -27.58 48.35 -22.91
CA GLY A 847 -28.48 47.64 -22.04
C GLY A 847 -28.90 46.37 -22.74
N GLU A 848 -28.74 45.22 -22.12
CA GLU A 848 -29.77 44.20 -22.05
C GLU A 848 -29.26 43.01 -21.23
N LYS A 849 -30.13 42.62 -20.29
CA LYS A 849 -30.01 41.56 -19.31
C LYS A 849 -30.32 40.21 -19.93
N GLU A 850 -29.64 39.12 -19.40
CA GLU A 850 -30.28 37.84 -19.00
C GLU A 850 -29.22 36.83 -18.61
N PRO A 851 -29.55 35.81 -17.75
CA PRO A 851 -29.90 35.87 -16.33
C PRO A 851 -28.90 35.03 -15.48
N GLU A 852 -28.73 35.44 -14.24
CA GLU A 852 -28.05 34.68 -13.19
C GLU A 852 -28.89 33.49 -12.76
N SER A 853 -28.28 32.33 -12.65
CA SER A 853 -28.85 31.14 -12.03
C SER A 853 -28.63 31.12 -10.53
N GLU A 854 -29.73 31.03 -9.78
CA GLU A 854 -29.92 30.78 -8.37
C GLU A 854 -29.01 29.62 -7.88
N ILE A 855 -28.00 29.86 -7.02
CA ILE A 855 -27.38 28.89 -6.09
C ILE A 855 -26.63 29.60 -4.91
N ASP A 856 -26.90 30.82 -4.55
CA ASP A 856 -26.23 31.47 -3.41
C ASP A 856 -27.15 31.93 -2.25
N ALA A 857 -28.42 31.44 -2.18
CA ALA A 857 -29.34 31.84 -1.11
C ALA A 857 -29.52 30.82 0.04
N SER A 858 -28.77 29.71 0.07
CA SER A 858 -29.00 28.62 1.07
C SER A 858 -27.98 28.54 2.25
N ILE A 859 -26.93 29.31 2.24
CA ILE A 859 -25.88 29.22 3.28
C ILE A 859 -26.12 30.24 4.41
N ASP A 860 -26.66 31.42 4.09
CA ASP A 860 -26.93 32.43 5.12
C ASP A 860 -28.17 32.12 5.97
N GLU A 861 -29.18 31.43 5.44
CA GLU A 861 -30.36 30.96 6.22
C GLU A 861 -30.03 29.81 7.19
N LEU A 862 -28.99 29.04 6.95
CA LEU A 862 -28.53 27.95 7.84
C LEU A 862 -27.65 28.48 8.99
N LEU A 863 -27.00 29.60 8.81
CA LEU A 863 -26.20 30.24 9.85
C LEU A 863 -27.07 31.02 10.85
N GLU A 864 -28.18 31.65 10.41
CA GLU A 864 -29.13 32.32 11.32
C GLU A 864 -29.98 31.34 12.17
N ARG A 865 -30.20 30.09 11.73
CA ARG A 865 -30.85 29.05 12.53
C ARG A 865 -29.97 28.50 13.66
N ALA A 866 -28.66 28.43 13.40
CA ALA A 866 -27.71 27.91 14.38
C ALA A 866 -27.39 28.89 15.54
N GLU A 867 -27.68 30.18 15.37
CA GLU A 867 -27.53 31.18 16.44
C GLU A 867 -28.76 31.35 17.33
N LYS A 868 -29.95 30.91 16.88
CA LYS A 868 -31.19 30.95 17.68
C LYS A 868 -31.33 29.79 18.70
N ASP A 869 -30.70 28.65 18.41
CA ASP A 869 -30.74 27.47 19.29
C ASP A 869 -29.66 27.47 20.40
N LYS A 870 -28.89 28.59 20.53
CA LYS A 870 -27.92 28.76 21.62
C LYS A 870 -28.40 29.69 22.75
N ASN A 871 -29.62 30.22 22.65
CA ASN A 871 -30.18 31.16 23.64
C ASN A 871 -31.56 30.76 24.19
N GLU A 872 -31.93 29.44 24.10
CA GLU A 872 -32.98 28.86 24.96
C GLU A 872 -32.41 27.73 25.81
#